data_4d28ad4ee0b22f061fbda5db45709875
#
_entry.id   4d28ad4ee0b22f061fbda5db45709875
#
_cell.length_a   1.000
_cell.length_b   1.000
_cell.length_c   1.000
_cell.angle_alpha   90.00
_cell.angle_beta   90.00
_cell.angle_gamma   90.00
#
_symmetry.space_group_name_H-M   'P 1'
#
loop_
_entity.id
_entity.type
_entity.pdbx_description
1 polymer ?
#
loop_
_entity_poly.entity_id
_entity_poly.type
_entity_poly.pdbx_seq_one_letter_code
_entity_poly.pdbx_strand_id
1 'polypeptide(L)'
;MDRLSFLIWNVRGLNDKARRDNLRKVVDDARPAVVCIQETKLAHISERDVISFLGRDFTNFVYLPAQQTRGGILIAWRDGSFMVNHHRVHRHSVSVLFSNNEDPAWWFTGVYGPQRDVDKLAFLEELREVRANCPGPWMLAGDFNMIYCSEDKSNENINRAMMGRFRRFVNDLELKEIPLLGRRYTWSNERESPTLVKLDRVLCTNDWEEIYNENVLQSHATEMSDHCPLILGLREGIVGKKRFHFESFWPKLEGFYDAVQQSWEGQVICNCPLETISIKLKRLTKALQSWSQKQVGNIKSQLALARHILHRLEMAQDHRALSSDENWLSCKLKQHCLFLASLERTIARLRSRVRYLKEGDANTSFFHKQACFRRRKNFISKLVDGDQVAINQEDKHKILFEHFDGVLGQARTRAVTFDLAAFHRAGIDLSDLDQPFTEDEIWATIQSLPADRAPGPDGYTGRFYKTCWPIIKSDFTAALVFLQQGDARRLELLNSAYLTLIPKKVEALEAKDFRPISLVHSFAKLVTKMLANRLAPFLDRLVATNQSAFTRGRCIHDNFMLVQQTIKVLHHRKIASLFLKLDISKAFDSVAWAFLLEILEHLGFGAVWRNLISNLLKSASTQVILNGEPGEIISNQRGLRQGDPLSPMLFI
;
A
#
# COMPACT_ATOMS: atom_id res chain seq x y z
N MET A 1 8.18 26.16 1.62
CA MET A 1 8.35 25.37 2.87
C MET A 1 9.28 24.23 2.55
N ASP A 2 10.44 24.21 3.15
CA ASP A 2 11.40 23.12 2.98
C ASP A 2 10.83 21.86 3.62
N ARG A 3 10.61 20.85 2.81
CA ARG A 3 10.02 19.57 3.24
C ARG A 3 11.05 18.80 4.09
N LEU A 4 10.57 18.05 5.09
CA LEU A 4 11.41 17.18 5.92
C LEU A 4 12.20 16.22 5.00
N SER A 5 13.51 16.46 4.91
CA SER A 5 14.43 15.59 4.16
C SER A 5 15.77 15.50 4.87
N PHE A 6 16.27 14.27 5.02
CA PHE A 6 17.52 13.96 5.71
C PHE A 6 18.50 13.26 4.78
N LEU A 7 19.75 13.65 4.85
CA LEU A 7 20.88 12.87 4.37
C LEU A 7 21.61 12.28 5.58
N ILE A 8 21.69 10.96 5.67
CA ILE A 8 22.38 10.24 6.74
C ILE A 8 23.48 9.41 6.08
N TRP A 9 24.74 9.62 6.47
CA TRP A 9 25.83 8.95 5.78
C TRP A 9 27.12 8.83 6.64
N ASN A 10 27.65 7.60 6.74
CA ASN A 10 29.01 7.36 7.23
C ASN A 10 30.01 7.58 6.08
N VAL A 11 30.77 8.66 6.15
CA VAL A 11 31.68 9.12 5.06
C VAL A 11 33.10 8.61 5.18
N ARG A 12 33.43 7.90 6.28
CA ARG A 12 34.81 7.41 6.56
C ARG A 12 35.89 8.47 6.54
N GLY A 13 35.57 9.70 6.88
CA GLY A 13 36.49 10.80 7.00
C GLY A 13 36.31 11.92 5.98
N LEU A 14 36.50 13.16 6.42
CA LEU A 14 36.42 14.39 5.63
C LEU A 14 37.77 15.13 5.55
N ASN A 15 38.88 14.45 5.85
CA ASN A 15 40.22 15.05 5.79
C ASN A 15 40.66 15.33 4.35
N ASP A 16 40.20 14.52 3.37
CA ASP A 16 40.54 14.63 1.97
C ASP A 16 39.56 15.56 1.24
N LYS A 17 40.08 16.43 0.37
CA LYS A 17 39.31 17.37 -0.44
C LYS A 17 38.35 16.65 -1.40
N ALA A 18 38.80 15.55 -2.03
CA ALA A 18 37.94 14.79 -2.95
C ALA A 18 36.70 14.23 -2.25
N ARG A 19 36.82 13.81 -0.98
CA ARG A 19 35.65 13.36 -0.18
C ARG A 19 34.70 14.49 0.17
N ARG A 20 35.22 15.67 0.47
CA ARG A 20 34.41 16.87 0.72
C ARG A 20 33.64 17.28 -0.54
N ASP A 21 34.29 17.28 -1.70
CA ASP A 21 33.67 17.61 -2.98
C ASP A 21 32.58 16.61 -3.35
N ASN A 22 32.79 15.31 -3.08
CA ASN A 22 31.77 14.29 -3.30
C ASN A 22 30.57 14.44 -2.35
N LEU A 23 30.83 14.67 -1.04
CA LEU A 23 29.75 14.95 -0.11
C LEU A 23 28.94 16.15 -0.57
N ARG A 24 29.61 17.23 -1.02
CA ARG A 24 28.95 18.41 -1.56
C ARG A 24 28.05 18.08 -2.75
N LYS A 25 28.52 17.26 -3.69
CA LYS A 25 27.73 16.82 -4.83
C LYS A 25 26.47 16.06 -4.40
N VAL A 26 26.60 15.12 -3.45
CA VAL A 26 25.44 14.37 -2.91
C VAL A 26 24.45 15.30 -2.22
N VAL A 27 24.92 16.33 -1.49
CA VAL A 27 24.04 17.33 -0.85
C VAL A 27 23.33 18.19 -1.89
N ASP A 28 24.03 18.61 -2.96
CA ASP A 28 23.46 19.42 -4.03
C ASP A 28 22.39 18.63 -4.83
N ASP A 29 22.63 17.32 -5.06
CA ASP A 29 21.69 16.43 -5.77
C ASP A 29 20.45 16.11 -4.90
N ALA A 30 20.65 15.74 -3.62
CA ALA A 30 19.59 15.34 -2.72
C ALA A 30 18.82 16.51 -2.08
N ARG A 31 19.41 17.69 -2.02
CA ARG A 31 18.86 18.91 -1.37
C ARG A 31 18.24 18.67 0.00
N PRO A 32 18.94 18.02 0.94
CA PRO A 32 18.38 17.72 2.24
C PRO A 32 18.16 18.98 3.08
N ALA A 33 17.12 18.96 3.94
CA ALA A 33 16.92 20.00 4.96
C ALA A 33 17.85 19.79 6.17
N VAL A 34 18.16 18.51 6.48
CA VAL A 34 19.06 18.11 7.58
C VAL A 34 20.08 17.11 7.06
N VAL A 35 21.32 17.28 7.47
CA VAL A 35 22.44 16.38 7.14
C VAL A 35 23.02 15.80 8.44
N CYS A 36 23.14 14.49 8.50
CA CYS A 36 23.76 13.77 9.61
C CYS A 36 24.91 12.90 9.08
N ILE A 37 26.13 13.33 9.34
CA ILE A 37 27.36 12.67 8.87
C ILE A 37 28.03 11.96 10.05
N GLN A 38 28.36 10.68 9.85
CA GLN A 38 29.11 9.87 10.81
C GLN A 38 30.55 9.67 10.32
N GLU A 39 31.45 9.41 11.25
CA GLU A 39 32.88 9.17 11.02
C GLU A 39 33.57 10.33 10.26
N THR A 40 33.33 11.57 10.71
CA THR A 40 33.94 12.76 10.10
C THR A 40 35.46 12.77 10.18
N LYS A 41 36.04 12.16 11.22
CA LYS A 41 37.46 12.13 11.56
C LYS A 41 38.09 13.53 11.77
N LEU A 42 37.26 14.51 12.10
CA LEU A 42 37.67 15.88 12.37
C LEU A 42 37.60 16.17 13.87
N ALA A 43 38.69 16.64 14.46
CA ALA A 43 38.74 17.04 15.87
C ALA A 43 38.06 18.39 16.10
N HIS A 44 38.03 19.24 15.08
CA HIS A 44 37.37 20.54 15.10
C HIS A 44 36.64 20.76 13.77
N ILE A 45 35.42 21.29 13.83
CA ILE A 45 34.61 21.66 12.65
C ILE A 45 34.21 23.12 12.82
N SER A 46 34.68 23.97 11.92
CA SER A 46 34.32 25.38 11.86
C SER A 46 33.16 25.62 10.94
N GLU A 47 32.49 26.77 11.02
CA GLU A 47 31.45 27.19 10.09
C GLU A 47 31.95 27.19 8.64
N ARG A 48 33.20 27.62 8.40
CA ARG A 48 33.83 27.58 7.07
C ARG A 48 33.94 26.16 6.53
N ASP A 49 34.21 25.19 7.38
CA ASP A 49 34.26 23.79 7.00
C ASP A 49 32.87 23.29 6.60
N VAL A 50 31.85 23.57 7.42
CA VAL A 50 30.45 23.16 7.11
C VAL A 50 29.99 23.79 5.79
N ILE A 51 30.23 25.07 5.57
CA ILE A 51 29.93 25.74 4.30
C ILE A 51 30.66 25.09 3.13
N SER A 52 31.91 24.68 3.34
CA SER A 52 32.70 23.99 2.30
C SER A 52 32.12 22.63 1.94
N PHE A 53 31.65 21.81 2.93
CA PHE A 53 31.14 20.45 2.70
C PHE A 53 29.68 20.45 2.23
N LEU A 54 28.82 21.31 2.82
CA LEU A 54 27.37 21.24 2.69
C LEU A 54 26.76 22.40 1.93
N GLY A 55 27.41 23.56 1.94
CA GLY A 55 26.94 24.76 1.27
C GLY A 55 26.56 25.89 2.20
N ARG A 56 26.33 27.08 1.63
CA ARG A 56 26.04 28.32 2.35
C ARG A 56 24.72 28.29 3.13
N ASP A 57 23.82 27.40 2.77
CA ASP A 57 22.51 27.28 3.41
C ASP A 57 22.58 26.56 4.77
N PHE A 58 23.71 25.91 5.10
CA PHE A 58 23.95 25.18 6.34
C PHE A 58 24.83 25.94 7.30
N THR A 59 24.27 26.94 7.95
CA THR A 59 24.99 27.75 8.95
C THR A 59 24.81 27.25 10.37
N ASN A 60 23.78 26.43 10.59
CA ASN A 60 23.45 25.88 11.90
C ASN A 60 23.88 24.41 11.98
N PHE A 61 24.68 24.09 13.02
CA PHE A 61 25.16 22.71 13.19
C PHE A 61 25.57 22.44 14.66
N VAL A 62 25.58 21.14 14.98
CA VAL A 62 26.10 20.57 16.22
C VAL A 62 26.98 19.38 15.86
N TYR A 63 28.10 19.21 16.55
CA TYR A 63 28.97 18.08 16.26
C TYR A 63 29.55 17.43 17.51
N LEU A 64 29.87 16.14 17.39
CA LEU A 64 30.75 15.40 18.32
C LEU A 64 32.13 15.32 17.67
N PRO A 65 33.17 15.86 18.30
CA PRO A 65 34.53 15.82 17.76
C PRO A 65 35.07 14.39 17.66
N ALA A 66 35.88 14.12 16.65
CA ALA A 66 36.62 12.87 16.55
C ALA A 66 37.71 12.80 17.63
N GLN A 67 37.91 11.61 18.20
CA GLN A 67 39.03 11.32 19.10
C GLN A 67 40.21 10.78 18.27
N GLN A 68 41.25 11.59 18.12
CA GLN A 68 42.37 11.32 17.21
C GLN A 68 41.87 11.19 15.75
N THR A 69 42.00 10.01 15.16
CA THR A 69 41.55 9.73 13.77
C THR A 69 40.30 8.88 13.71
N ARG A 70 39.51 8.77 14.81
CA ARG A 70 38.34 7.89 14.90
C ARG A 70 37.09 8.65 15.33
N GLY A 71 35.97 8.28 14.75
CA GLY A 71 34.65 8.81 15.11
C GLY A 71 34.37 10.18 14.54
N GLY A 72 33.53 10.91 15.25
CA GLY A 72 33.01 12.22 14.87
C GLY A 72 31.62 12.10 14.24
N ILE A 73 30.68 12.93 14.72
CA ILE A 73 29.30 13.04 14.16
C ILE A 73 29.08 14.54 13.93
N LEU A 74 28.50 14.88 12.77
CA LEU A 74 28.06 16.21 12.43
C LEU A 74 26.57 16.16 12.08
N ILE A 75 25.76 16.99 12.74
CA ILE A 75 24.38 17.27 12.37
C ILE A 75 24.30 18.74 11.99
N ALA A 76 23.88 19.02 10.76
CA ALA A 76 23.69 20.39 10.26
C ALA A 76 22.30 20.50 9.60
N TRP A 77 21.71 21.69 9.65
CA TRP A 77 20.40 21.94 9.06
C TRP A 77 20.36 23.28 8.33
N ARG A 78 19.49 23.38 7.32
CA ARG A 78 19.34 24.60 6.53
C ARG A 78 18.69 25.71 7.34
N ASP A 79 19.11 26.92 7.09
CA ASP A 79 18.49 28.12 7.65
C ASP A 79 16.99 28.17 7.36
N GLY A 80 16.20 28.50 8.36
CA GLY A 80 14.75 28.63 8.25
C GLY A 80 13.95 27.32 8.20
N SER A 81 14.63 26.16 8.10
CA SER A 81 13.92 24.86 8.06
C SER A 81 13.40 24.44 9.44
N PHE A 82 14.19 24.65 10.49
CA PHE A 82 13.86 24.27 11.86
C PHE A 82 14.43 25.27 12.86
N MET A 83 13.71 25.44 13.97
CA MET A 83 14.23 26.06 15.18
C MET A 83 14.81 24.98 16.09
N VAL A 84 15.98 25.18 16.62
CA VAL A 84 16.66 24.27 17.55
C VAL A 84 16.89 24.99 18.86
N ASN A 85 16.18 24.58 19.91
CA ASN A 85 16.26 25.17 21.24
C ASN A 85 17.17 24.38 22.19
N HIS A 86 17.31 23.07 21.91
CA HIS A 86 18.08 22.16 22.76
C HIS A 86 18.86 21.15 21.91
N HIS A 87 20.11 20.90 22.36
CA HIS A 87 20.94 19.81 21.85
C HIS A 87 21.67 19.10 22.97
N ARG A 88 22.10 17.87 22.74
CA ARG A 88 22.89 17.07 23.69
C ARG A 88 23.95 16.30 22.92
N VAL A 89 25.16 16.24 23.46
CA VAL A 89 26.27 15.49 22.88
C VAL A 89 26.71 14.43 23.88
N HIS A 90 26.71 13.17 23.45
CA HIS A 90 27.13 12.01 24.22
C HIS A 90 28.37 11.37 23.57
N ARG A 91 28.80 10.22 24.09
CA ARG A 91 30.01 9.56 23.59
C ARG A 91 29.88 9.00 22.17
N HIS A 92 28.70 8.54 21.80
CA HIS A 92 28.40 7.87 20.51
C HIS A 92 27.21 8.49 19.80
N SER A 93 26.62 9.54 20.32
CA SER A 93 25.42 10.15 19.80
C SER A 93 25.36 11.66 19.96
N VAL A 94 24.65 12.30 19.04
CA VAL A 94 24.28 13.73 19.09
C VAL A 94 22.78 13.84 18.92
N SER A 95 22.11 14.53 19.85
CA SER A 95 20.67 14.72 19.85
C SER A 95 20.32 16.18 19.69
N VAL A 96 19.34 16.48 18.84
CA VAL A 96 18.84 17.83 18.54
C VAL A 96 17.33 17.84 18.65
N LEU A 97 16.76 18.84 19.33
CA LEU A 97 15.33 19.07 19.42
C LEU A 97 14.90 20.01 18.28
N PHE A 98 14.28 19.46 17.26
CA PHE A 98 13.71 20.23 16.16
C PHE A 98 12.29 20.68 16.48
N SER A 99 11.99 21.93 16.17
CA SER A 99 10.64 22.50 16.23
C SER A 99 10.38 23.37 14.99
N ASN A 100 9.14 23.40 14.56
CA ASN A 100 8.63 24.32 13.55
C ASN A 100 7.27 24.87 14.01
N ASN A 101 6.67 25.79 13.26
CA ASN A 101 5.40 26.40 13.63
C ASN A 101 4.17 25.50 13.35
N GLU A 102 4.35 24.40 12.66
CA GLU A 102 3.26 23.54 12.15
C GLU A 102 3.16 22.19 12.88
N ASP A 103 4.30 21.64 13.30
CA ASP A 103 4.39 20.30 13.91
C ASP A 103 4.83 20.36 15.37
N PRO A 104 4.46 19.37 16.19
CA PRO A 104 5.02 19.23 17.54
C PRO A 104 6.55 19.08 17.50
N ALA A 105 7.23 19.64 18.49
CA ALA A 105 8.68 19.48 18.64
C ALA A 105 9.04 18.00 18.80
N TRP A 106 10.17 17.58 18.20
CA TRP A 106 10.61 16.20 18.19
C TRP A 106 12.14 16.09 18.21
N TRP A 107 12.63 14.98 18.76
CA TRP A 107 14.05 14.73 18.88
C TRP A 107 14.60 13.94 17.70
N PHE A 108 15.74 14.40 17.19
CA PHE A 108 16.58 13.66 16.26
C PHE A 108 17.88 13.28 16.95
N THR A 109 18.31 12.01 16.85
CA THR A 109 19.58 11.53 17.37
C THR A 109 20.38 10.88 16.25
N GLY A 110 21.51 11.50 15.90
CA GLY A 110 22.52 10.91 15.02
C GLY A 110 23.44 10.00 15.81
N VAL A 111 23.70 8.77 15.33
CA VAL A 111 24.46 7.75 16.05
C VAL A 111 25.64 7.23 15.21
N TYR A 112 26.73 6.91 15.90
CA TYR A 112 27.87 6.17 15.37
C TYR A 112 28.31 5.11 16.39
N GLY A 113 27.86 3.86 16.18
CA GLY A 113 28.06 2.74 17.10
C GLY A 113 29.50 2.23 17.07
N PRO A 114 30.00 1.72 18.19
CA PRO A 114 31.34 1.16 18.28
C PRO A 114 31.44 -0.18 17.52
N GLN A 115 32.64 -0.46 17.01
CA GLN A 115 32.90 -1.71 16.29
C GLN A 115 33.10 -2.91 17.23
N ARG A 116 33.79 -2.67 18.41
CA ARG A 116 34.08 -3.74 19.37
C ARG A 116 32.85 -4.11 20.19
N ASP A 117 32.59 -5.41 20.30
CA ASP A 117 31.38 -5.92 20.97
C ASP A 117 31.30 -5.54 22.47
N VAL A 118 32.46 -5.34 23.13
CA VAL A 118 32.51 -4.91 24.53
C VAL A 118 31.89 -3.52 24.69
N ASP A 119 32.18 -2.62 23.75
CA ASP A 119 31.72 -1.22 23.82
C ASP A 119 30.23 -1.09 23.38
N LYS A 120 29.70 -2.05 22.61
CA LYS A 120 28.33 -2.01 22.12
C LYS A 120 27.27 -2.05 23.22
N LEU A 121 27.55 -2.68 24.34
CA LEU A 121 26.63 -2.72 25.48
C LEU A 121 26.50 -1.33 26.12
N ALA A 122 27.63 -0.66 26.37
CA ALA A 122 27.65 0.70 26.90
C ALA A 122 26.93 1.67 25.92
N PHE A 123 27.10 1.47 24.62
CA PHE A 123 26.39 2.24 23.58
C PHE A 123 24.86 2.05 23.62
N LEU A 124 24.37 0.84 23.78
CA LEU A 124 22.93 0.61 23.92
C LEU A 124 22.37 1.23 25.21
N GLU A 125 23.14 1.23 26.28
CA GLU A 125 22.75 1.88 27.53
C GLU A 125 22.74 3.41 27.40
N GLU A 126 23.76 4.01 26.78
CA GLU A 126 23.75 5.43 26.40
C GLU A 126 22.48 5.82 25.65
N LEU A 127 22.05 5.01 24.68
CA LEU A 127 20.83 5.31 23.92
C LEU A 127 19.54 5.17 24.74
N ARG A 128 19.51 4.32 25.80
CA ARG A 128 18.40 4.29 26.76
C ARG A 128 18.37 5.55 27.61
N GLU A 129 19.52 6.02 28.09
CA GLU A 129 19.61 7.28 28.79
C GLU A 129 19.23 8.48 27.93
N VAL A 130 19.65 8.48 26.66
CA VAL A 130 19.23 9.49 25.68
C VAL A 130 17.70 9.49 25.57
N ARG A 131 17.05 8.34 25.44
CA ARG A 131 15.58 8.25 25.37
C ARG A 131 14.90 8.78 26.63
N ALA A 132 15.41 8.47 27.80
CA ALA A 132 14.86 8.97 29.06
C ALA A 132 14.91 10.51 29.15
N ASN A 133 15.93 11.11 28.53
CA ASN A 133 16.16 12.56 28.51
C ASN A 133 15.58 13.29 27.30
N CYS A 134 15.01 12.56 26.32
CA CYS A 134 14.41 13.06 25.08
C CYS A 134 12.96 12.59 24.97
N PRO A 135 12.03 13.15 25.78
CA PRO A 135 10.64 12.73 25.78
C PRO A 135 9.91 13.16 24.50
N GLY A 136 8.84 12.43 24.15
CA GLY A 136 8.01 12.72 22.98
C GLY A 136 8.50 12.05 21.69
N PRO A 137 8.10 12.58 20.53
CA PRO A 137 8.44 11.99 19.23
C PRO A 137 9.95 11.98 19.01
N TRP A 138 10.49 10.81 18.59
CA TRP A 138 11.93 10.62 18.50
C TRP A 138 12.32 9.78 17.28
N MET A 139 13.38 10.20 16.58
CA MET A 139 14.00 9.48 15.48
C MET A 139 15.50 9.35 15.75
N LEU A 140 16.04 8.14 15.55
CA LEU A 140 17.47 7.85 15.58
C LEU A 140 17.92 7.41 14.21
N ALA A 141 19.10 7.89 13.77
CA ALA A 141 19.64 7.46 12.50
C ALA A 141 21.16 7.47 12.47
N GLY A 142 21.75 6.56 11.72
CA GLY A 142 23.17 6.45 11.50
C GLY A 142 23.67 5.01 11.46
N ASP A 143 24.96 4.85 11.63
CA ASP A 143 25.64 3.57 11.67
C ASP A 143 25.62 2.98 13.09
N PHE A 144 24.86 1.91 13.28
CA PHE A 144 24.76 1.22 14.57
C PHE A 144 25.87 0.18 14.78
N ASN A 145 26.60 -0.20 13.73
CA ASN A 145 27.56 -1.30 13.73
C ASN A 145 27.00 -2.63 14.29
N MET A 146 25.68 -2.83 14.17
CA MET A 146 24.93 -4.01 14.64
C MET A 146 23.89 -4.45 13.63
N ILE A 147 23.65 -5.76 13.57
CA ILE A 147 22.58 -6.37 12.76
C ILE A 147 21.36 -6.66 13.64
N TYR A 148 20.18 -6.53 13.06
CA TYR A 148 18.89 -6.80 13.72
C TYR A 148 18.39 -8.23 13.48
N CYS A 149 18.62 -8.77 12.27
CA CYS A 149 18.23 -10.12 11.86
C CYS A 149 19.35 -10.78 11.04
N SER A 150 19.26 -12.09 10.82
CA SER A 150 20.24 -12.85 10.04
C SER A 150 20.34 -12.36 8.60
N GLU A 151 19.24 -11.92 8.05
CA GLU A 151 19.10 -11.41 6.68
C GLU A 151 19.83 -10.08 6.46
N ASP A 152 20.25 -9.39 7.50
CA ASP A 152 21.03 -8.15 7.45
C ASP A 152 22.49 -8.38 7.03
N LYS A 153 22.94 -9.63 6.94
CA LYS A 153 24.30 -9.99 6.53
C LYS A 153 24.26 -11.03 5.43
N SER A 154 25.17 -10.91 4.46
CA SER A 154 25.23 -11.80 3.29
C SER A 154 25.83 -13.18 3.57
N ASN A 155 26.48 -13.36 4.73
CA ASN A 155 27.09 -14.63 5.14
C ASN A 155 26.60 -15.08 6.53
N GLU A 156 26.88 -16.33 6.88
CA GLU A 156 26.40 -16.97 8.12
C GLU A 156 27.22 -16.62 9.38
N ASN A 157 28.32 -15.86 9.26
CA ASN A 157 29.13 -15.46 10.41
C ASN A 157 28.44 -14.35 11.20
N ILE A 158 27.54 -14.73 12.11
CA ILE A 158 26.63 -13.84 12.85
C ILE A 158 26.88 -13.96 14.35
N ASN A 159 27.11 -12.82 15.03
CA ASN A 159 27.05 -12.75 16.48
C ASN A 159 25.60 -12.70 16.96
N ARG A 160 25.00 -13.90 17.17
CA ARG A 160 23.59 -14.06 17.57
C ARG A 160 23.28 -13.41 18.92
N ALA A 161 24.25 -13.39 19.85
CA ALA A 161 24.07 -12.77 21.17
C ALA A 161 23.90 -11.25 21.04
N MET A 162 24.77 -10.60 20.27
CA MET A 162 24.70 -9.14 20.03
C MET A 162 23.47 -8.77 19.21
N MET A 163 23.12 -9.54 18.20
CA MET A 163 21.88 -9.38 17.43
C MET A 163 20.64 -9.45 18.34
N GLY A 164 20.60 -10.41 19.26
CA GLY A 164 19.51 -10.54 20.24
C GLY A 164 19.42 -9.35 21.20
N ARG A 165 20.56 -8.78 21.62
CA ARG A 165 20.60 -7.57 22.48
C ARG A 165 20.10 -6.33 21.74
N PHE A 166 20.53 -6.14 20.52
CA PHE A 166 20.06 -5.02 19.69
C PHE A 166 18.56 -5.12 19.39
N ARG A 167 18.07 -6.33 19.09
CA ARG A 167 16.63 -6.58 18.91
C ARG A 167 15.84 -6.27 20.18
N ARG A 168 16.34 -6.66 21.34
CA ARG A 168 15.73 -6.34 22.64
C ARG A 168 15.68 -4.85 22.87
N PHE A 169 16.78 -4.14 22.66
CA PHE A 169 16.84 -2.67 22.74
C PHE A 169 15.75 -1.99 21.88
N VAL A 170 15.62 -2.38 20.61
CA VAL A 170 14.61 -1.83 19.71
C VAL A 170 13.18 -2.12 20.20
N ASN A 171 12.94 -3.33 20.74
CA ASN A 171 11.63 -3.72 21.27
C ASN A 171 11.31 -3.02 22.60
N ASP A 172 12.27 -2.94 23.55
CA ASP A 172 12.08 -2.30 24.87
C ASP A 172 11.70 -0.81 24.72
N LEU A 173 12.30 -0.11 23.74
CA LEU A 173 12.02 1.29 23.47
C LEU A 173 10.89 1.49 22.44
N GLU A 174 10.18 0.43 22.06
CA GLU A 174 9.09 0.44 21.08
C GLU A 174 9.45 1.13 19.74
N LEU A 175 10.71 1.03 19.35
CA LEU A 175 11.22 1.65 18.14
C LEU A 175 10.78 0.85 16.89
N LYS A 176 10.56 1.58 15.80
CA LYS A 176 10.26 1.03 14.48
C LYS A 176 11.40 1.36 13.53
N GLU A 177 11.80 0.39 12.74
CA GLU A 177 12.73 0.63 11.64
C GLU A 177 11.99 1.16 10.42
N ILE A 178 12.45 2.27 9.85
CA ILE A 178 12.02 2.74 8.54
C ILE A 178 12.75 1.90 7.49
N PRO A 179 12.04 1.07 6.69
CA PRO A 179 12.67 0.15 5.76
C PRO A 179 13.37 0.89 4.61
N LEU A 180 14.58 0.45 4.31
CA LEU A 180 15.33 0.92 3.16
C LEU A 180 14.71 0.36 1.88
N LEU A 181 14.45 1.21 0.88
CA LEU A 181 13.90 0.84 -0.40
C LEU A 181 15.00 0.71 -1.47
N GLY A 182 14.87 -0.30 -2.31
CA GLY A 182 15.72 -0.48 -3.49
C GLY A 182 17.11 -1.05 -3.23
N ARG A 183 17.51 -1.25 -1.97
CA ARG A 183 18.76 -1.91 -1.57
C ARG A 183 18.57 -2.64 -0.25
N ARG A 184 19.23 -3.79 -0.10
CA ARG A 184 19.13 -4.59 1.14
C ARG A 184 20.21 -4.25 2.15
N TYR A 185 21.43 -3.99 1.69
CA TYR A 185 22.58 -3.76 2.53
C TYR A 185 23.08 -2.32 2.39
N THR A 186 23.68 -1.78 3.46
CA THR A 186 24.20 -0.41 3.49
C THR A 186 25.72 -0.34 3.48
N TRP A 187 26.41 -1.43 3.76
CA TRP A 187 27.85 -1.54 3.84
C TRP A 187 28.42 -2.72 3.06
N SER A 188 29.63 -2.56 2.53
CA SER A 188 30.41 -3.60 1.84
C SER A 188 31.87 -3.56 2.27
N ASN A 189 32.50 -4.72 2.43
CA ASN A 189 33.96 -4.75 2.66
C ASN A 189 34.81 -4.62 1.39
N GLU A 190 34.20 -4.39 0.24
CA GLU A 190 34.83 -4.11 -1.07
C GLU A 190 35.89 -5.15 -1.54
N ARG A 191 35.80 -6.42 -1.09
CA ARG A 191 36.67 -7.52 -1.53
C ARG A 191 36.10 -8.18 -2.79
N GLU A 192 36.91 -9.03 -3.48
CA GLU A 192 36.45 -9.79 -4.63
C GLU A 192 35.19 -10.62 -4.37
N SER A 193 35.05 -11.19 -3.17
CA SER A 193 33.81 -11.80 -2.67
C SER A 193 33.31 -10.95 -1.49
N PRO A 194 32.49 -9.94 -1.73
CA PRO A 194 32.16 -8.95 -0.72
C PRO A 194 31.23 -9.52 0.34
N THR A 195 31.54 -9.23 1.60
CA THR A 195 30.56 -9.34 2.68
C THR A 195 29.74 -8.06 2.71
N LEU A 196 28.43 -8.21 2.56
CA LEU A 196 27.46 -7.12 2.58
C LEU A 196 26.70 -7.14 3.91
N VAL A 197 26.53 -5.98 4.53
CA VAL A 197 25.85 -5.86 5.84
C VAL A 197 24.94 -4.61 5.86
N LYS A 198 23.81 -4.69 6.55
CA LYS A 198 22.95 -3.56 6.86
C LYS A 198 23.30 -3.04 8.25
N LEU A 199 24.16 -2.01 8.32
CA LEU A 199 24.64 -1.38 9.54
C LEU A 199 23.96 -0.04 9.82
N ASP A 200 23.67 0.71 8.75
CA ASP A 200 23.02 2.01 8.81
C ASP A 200 21.51 1.86 8.83
N ARG A 201 20.86 2.54 9.77
CA ARG A 201 19.41 2.42 9.99
C ARG A 201 18.80 3.75 10.37
N VAL A 202 17.50 3.83 10.13
CA VAL A 202 16.64 4.88 10.69
C VAL A 202 15.57 4.19 11.53
N LEU A 203 15.56 4.52 12.81
CA LEU A 203 14.59 4.03 13.79
C LEU A 203 13.77 5.22 14.29
N CYS A 204 12.48 5.01 14.56
CA CYS A 204 11.62 6.06 15.12
C CYS A 204 10.59 5.50 16.08
N THR A 205 10.06 6.37 16.93
CA THR A 205 8.92 6.08 17.80
C THR A 205 7.61 6.15 17.03
N ASN A 206 6.55 5.56 17.58
CA ASN A 206 5.24 5.54 16.95
C ASN A 206 4.67 6.94 16.72
N ASP A 207 4.80 7.81 17.70
CA ASP A 207 4.34 9.20 17.65
C ASP A 207 5.09 10.02 16.58
N TRP A 208 6.39 9.80 16.37
CA TRP A 208 7.12 10.42 15.28
C TRP A 208 6.61 9.92 13.91
N GLU A 209 6.40 8.61 13.75
CA GLU A 209 5.87 8.05 12.50
C GLU A 209 4.44 8.54 12.22
N GLU A 210 3.66 8.87 13.24
CA GLU A 210 2.33 9.42 13.07
C GLU A 210 2.33 10.86 12.54
N ILE A 211 3.30 11.68 12.95
CA ILE A 211 3.51 13.03 12.43
C ILE A 211 3.98 12.96 10.98
N TYR A 212 4.98 12.13 10.70
CA TYR A 212 5.63 12.01 9.39
C TYR A 212 5.35 10.65 8.74
N ASN A 213 4.07 10.30 8.56
CA ASN A 213 3.62 8.99 8.10
C ASN A 213 3.93 8.66 6.62
N GLU A 214 4.33 9.65 5.85
CA GLU A 214 4.67 9.53 4.41
C GLU A 214 6.19 9.49 4.15
N ASN A 215 6.96 9.15 5.15
CA ASN A 215 8.41 9.03 5.02
C ASN A 215 8.83 7.86 4.12
N VAL A 216 9.89 8.07 3.35
CA VAL A 216 10.52 7.10 2.45
C VAL A 216 12.02 7.15 2.64
N LEU A 217 12.66 6.00 2.94
CA LEU A 217 14.09 5.87 3.07
C LEU A 217 14.65 5.19 1.82
N GLN A 218 15.59 5.84 1.15
CA GLN A 218 16.25 5.35 -0.06
C GLN A 218 17.77 5.41 0.10
N SER A 219 18.49 4.55 -0.61
CA SER A 219 19.94 4.64 -0.74
C SER A 219 20.33 5.41 -2.00
N HIS A 220 21.38 6.19 -1.90
CA HIS A 220 22.04 6.82 -3.05
C HIS A 220 23.31 6.06 -3.42
N ALA A 221 23.71 6.08 -4.68
CA ALA A 221 25.00 5.52 -5.10
C ALA A 221 26.15 6.42 -4.66
N THR A 222 27.27 5.81 -4.26
CA THR A 222 28.51 6.53 -3.92
C THR A 222 29.72 5.77 -4.39
N GLU A 223 30.76 6.50 -4.77
CA GLU A 223 32.05 5.98 -5.18
C GLU A 223 33.13 6.17 -4.07
N MET A 224 32.77 6.78 -2.92
CA MET A 224 33.72 7.34 -1.96
C MET A 224 33.69 6.68 -0.58
N SER A 225 32.70 5.87 -0.27
CA SER A 225 32.57 5.21 1.03
C SER A 225 32.06 3.79 0.84
N ASP A 226 32.51 2.86 1.66
CA ASP A 226 31.97 1.50 1.78
C ASP A 226 30.56 1.49 2.38
N HIS A 227 30.06 2.63 2.90
CA HIS A 227 28.68 2.85 3.29
C HIS A 227 27.93 3.66 2.24
N CYS A 228 26.69 3.29 1.92
CA CYS A 228 25.84 4.08 1.02
C CYS A 228 25.16 5.23 1.77
N PRO A 229 25.04 6.42 1.17
CA PRO A 229 24.20 7.49 1.67
C PRO A 229 22.74 7.06 1.80
N LEU A 230 22.10 7.38 2.90
CA LEU A 230 20.68 7.18 3.12
C LEU A 230 19.95 8.52 3.04
N ILE A 231 18.93 8.59 2.19
CA ILE A 231 18.07 9.76 2.05
C ILE A 231 16.70 9.41 2.58
N LEU A 232 16.33 10.06 3.69
CA LEU A 232 14.97 10.02 4.23
C LEU A 232 14.27 11.29 3.77
N GLY A 233 13.16 11.14 3.06
CA GLY A 233 12.33 12.26 2.62
C GLY A 233 10.87 12.01 2.89
N LEU A 234 10.08 13.08 2.94
CA LEU A 234 8.65 12.96 2.79
C LEU A 234 8.35 12.78 1.30
N ARG A 235 7.36 11.98 0.98
CA ARG A 235 6.89 11.82 -0.40
C ARG A 235 6.63 13.17 -1.03
N GLU A 236 7.31 13.49 -2.11
CA GLU A 236 6.97 14.65 -2.91
C GLU A 236 5.56 14.51 -3.48
N GLY A 237 4.73 15.46 -3.17
CA GLY A 237 3.61 15.88 -4.03
C GLY A 237 2.39 14.99 -4.10
N ILE A 238 2.24 13.93 -3.27
CA ILE A 238 1.00 13.18 -3.30
C ILE A 238 0.14 13.53 -2.08
N VAL A 239 -0.25 14.80 -1.97
CA VAL A 239 -1.55 15.12 -1.37
C VAL A 239 -2.60 14.85 -2.46
N GLY A 240 -2.65 13.64 -2.97
CA GLY A 240 -3.75 13.18 -3.78
C GLY A 240 -5.00 13.33 -2.92
N LYS A 241 -6.04 13.98 -3.46
CA LYS A 241 -7.35 14.06 -2.80
C LYS A 241 -7.68 12.68 -2.27
N LYS A 242 -7.85 12.55 -0.95
CA LYS A 242 -8.20 11.27 -0.30
C LYS A 242 -9.40 10.71 -1.03
N ARG A 243 -9.20 9.59 -1.73
CA ARG A 243 -10.29 8.93 -2.47
C ARG A 243 -11.35 8.47 -1.49
N PHE A 244 -12.59 8.59 -1.90
CA PHE A 244 -13.70 8.08 -1.12
C PHE A 244 -13.53 6.57 -0.90
N HIS A 245 -13.81 6.16 0.31
CA HIS A 245 -13.87 4.75 0.71
C HIS A 245 -14.98 4.60 1.72
N PHE A 246 -15.94 3.73 1.41
CA PHE A 246 -17.01 3.38 2.33
C PHE A 246 -16.44 2.60 3.52
N GLU A 247 -16.60 3.14 4.72
CA GLU A 247 -16.08 2.52 5.93
C GLU A 247 -17.12 1.58 6.57
N SER A 248 -16.72 0.35 6.86
CA SER A 248 -17.63 -0.71 7.32
C SER A 248 -18.29 -0.45 8.69
N PHE A 249 -17.80 0.52 9.46
CA PHE A 249 -18.37 0.90 10.75
C PHE A 249 -19.44 1.99 10.66
N TRP A 250 -19.54 2.73 9.56
CA TRP A 250 -20.51 3.80 9.39
C TRP A 250 -21.96 3.42 9.68
N PRO A 251 -22.45 2.23 9.29
CA PRO A 251 -23.83 1.82 9.59
C PRO A 251 -24.15 1.68 11.08
N LYS A 252 -23.15 1.68 11.95
CA LYS A 252 -23.32 1.61 13.41
C LYS A 252 -23.44 2.99 14.07
N LEU A 253 -23.19 4.04 13.30
CA LEU A 253 -23.25 5.42 13.79
C LEU A 253 -24.64 6.02 13.57
N GLU A 254 -25.05 6.84 14.51
CA GLU A 254 -26.31 7.58 14.45
C GLU A 254 -26.38 8.51 13.23
N GLY A 255 -27.55 8.61 12.62
CA GLY A 255 -27.79 9.46 11.45
C GLY A 255 -27.22 8.91 10.12
N PHE A 256 -26.60 7.72 10.10
CA PHE A 256 -26.07 7.14 8.86
C PHE A 256 -27.16 6.85 7.83
N TYR A 257 -28.22 6.15 8.25
CA TYR A 257 -29.31 5.75 7.35
C TYR A 257 -30.07 6.99 6.84
N ASP A 258 -30.28 7.99 7.69
CA ASP A 258 -30.93 9.25 7.30
C ASP A 258 -30.10 9.99 6.24
N ALA A 259 -28.79 10.06 6.43
CA ALA A 259 -27.88 10.67 5.45
C ALA A 259 -27.89 9.93 4.10
N VAL A 260 -27.95 8.59 4.12
CA VAL A 260 -28.06 7.78 2.90
C VAL A 260 -29.40 8.03 2.23
N GLN A 261 -30.51 7.95 2.97
CA GLN A 261 -31.85 8.08 2.46
C GLN A 261 -32.10 9.47 1.87
N GLN A 262 -31.82 10.53 2.60
CA GLN A 262 -31.95 11.92 2.12
C GLN A 262 -31.15 12.18 0.85
N SER A 263 -29.91 11.66 0.81
CA SER A 263 -29.09 11.81 -0.38
C SER A 263 -29.62 10.99 -1.56
N TRP A 264 -30.14 9.79 -1.32
CA TRP A 264 -30.57 8.87 -2.37
C TRP A 264 -31.92 9.25 -2.99
N GLU A 265 -32.89 9.68 -2.17
CA GLU A 265 -34.26 10.05 -2.60
C GLU A 265 -34.32 11.39 -3.35
N GLY A 266 -33.27 12.20 -3.29
CA GLY A 266 -33.21 13.46 -4.03
C GLY A 266 -33.46 13.22 -5.53
N GLN A 267 -34.25 14.10 -6.13
CA GLN A 267 -34.70 13.99 -7.52
C GLN A 267 -33.50 14.02 -8.50
N VAL A 268 -33.53 13.14 -9.49
CA VAL A 268 -32.59 13.10 -10.63
C VAL A 268 -33.42 13.16 -11.91
N ILE A 269 -33.20 14.18 -12.71
CA ILE A 269 -33.86 14.33 -14.01
C ILE A 269 -32.97 13.66 -15.06
N CYS A 270 -33.18 12.37 -15.29
CA CYS A 270 -32.46 11.59 -16.27
C CYS A 270 -33.33 10.42 -16.76
N ASN A 271 -33.31 10.15 -18.08
CA ASN A 271 -34.05 9.05 -18.67
C ASN A 271 -33.25 7.74 -18.76
N CYS A 272 -32.00 7.74 -18.34
CA CYS A 272 -31.14 6.56 -18.35
C CYS A 272 -30.91 6.03 -16.93
N PRO A 273 -31.39 4.83 -16.58
CA PRO A 273 -31.21 4.26 -15.24
C PRO A 273 -29.72 4.11 -14.84
N LEU A 274 -28.83 3.81 -15.77
CA LEU A 274 -27.40 3.70 -15.49
C LEU A 274 -26.77 5.05 -15.13
N GLU A 275 -27.15 6.12 -15.84
CA GLU A 275 -26.69 7.47 -15.51
C GLU A 275 -27.28 7.96 -14.18
N THR A 276 -28.54 7.63 -13.90
CA THR A 276 -29.20 7.90 -12.62
C THR A 276 -28.41 7.31 -11.46
N ILE A 277 -28.00 6.05 -11.54
CA ILE A 277 -27.14 5.42 -10.52
C ILE A 277 -25.79 6.16 -10.37
N SER A 278 -25.14 6.49 -11.49
CA SER A 278 -23.87 7.21 -11.45
C SER A 278 -23.99 8.55 -10.72
N ILE A 279 -25.06 9.31 -11.01
CA ILE A 279 -25.34 10.60 -10.36
C ILE A 279 -25.62 10.40 -8.87
N LYS A 280 -26.51 9.45 -8.51
CA LYS A 280 -26.88 9.16 -7.12
C LYS A 280 -25.68 8.68 -6.30
N LEU A 281 -24.82 7.80 -6.83
CA LEU A 281 -23.60 7.35 -6.16
C LEU A 281 -22.62 8.52 -5.93
N LYS A 282 -22.40 9.38 -6.93
CA LYS A 282 -21.52 10.55 -6.79
C LYS A 282 -22.06 11.54 -5.74
N ARG A 283 -23.37 11.78 -5.72
CA ARG A 283 -24.05 12.63 -4.71
C ARG A 283 -23.92 12.03 -3.32
N LEU A 284 -24.19 10.73 -3.18
CA LEU A 284 -24.08 10.00 -1.93
C LEU A 284 -22.64 10.02 -1.41
N THR A 285 -21.65 9.90 -2.28
CA THR A 285 -20.22 10.03 -1.91
C THR A 285 -19.96 11.35 -1.20
N LYS A 286 -20.41 12.46 -1.77
CA LYS A 286 -20.24 13.80 -1.18
C LYS A 286 -20.99 13.93 0.15
N ALA A 287 -22.22 13.43 0.22
CA ALA A 287 -23.04 13.45 1.43
C ALA A 287 -22.40 12.67 2.57
N LEU A 288 -21.93 11.44 2.29
CA LEU A 288 -21.26 10.59 3.29
C LEU A 288 -19.89 11.15 3.74
N GLN A 289 -19.14 11.78 2.84
CA GLN A 289 -17.90 12.47 3.23
C GLN A 289 -18.18 13.62 4.20
N SER A 290 -19.16 14.48 3.89
CA SER A 290 -19.55 15.59 4.77
C SER A 290 -20.12 15.09 6.10
N TRP A 291 -21.02 14.10 6.07
CA TRP A 291 -21.60 13.48 7.26
C TRP A 291 -20.50 12.84 8.14
N SER A 292 -19.63 12.05 7.55
CA SER A 292 -18.53 11.38 8.27
C SER A 292 -17.58 12.39 8.91
N GLN A 293 -17.29 13.49 8.24
CA GLN A 293 -16.44 14.55 8.80
C GLN A 293 -17.06 15.22 10.02
N LYS A 294 -18.41 15.37 10.05
CA LYS A 294 -19.15 15.92 11.19
C LYS A 294 -19.26 14.92 12.34
N GLN A 295 -19.57 13.65 12.05
CA GLN A 295 -19.84 12.62 13.06
C GLN A 295 -18.59 11.98 13.64
N VAL A 296 -17.61 11.69 12.81
CA VAL A 296 -16.39 10.97 13.21
C VAL A 296 -15.25 11.96 13.49
N GLY A 297 -15.12 13.01 12.69
CA GLY A 297 -14.11 14.06 12.82
C GLY A 297 -12.69 13.50 12.97
N ASN A 298 -11.87 14.18 13.79
CA ASN A 298 -10.56 13.68 14.18
C ASN A 298 -10.67 12.92 15.53
N ILE A 299 -10.83 11.60 15.47
CA ILE A 299 -11.00 10.74 16.64
C ILE A 299 -9.85 10.90 17.65
N LYS A 300 -8.61 11.01 17.17
CA LYS A 300 -7.44 11.17 18.04
C LYS A 300 -7.48 12.47 18.82
N SER A 301 -7.81 13.58 18.16
CA SER A 301 -7.94 14.88 18.83
C SER A 301 -9.10 14.91 19.82
N GLN A 302 -10.24 14.29 19.47
CA GLN A 302 -11.38 14.19 20.38
C GLN A 302 -11.05 13.34 21.61
N LEU A 303 -10.35 12.21 21.41
CA LEU A 303 -9.92 11.32 22.51
C LEU A 303 -8.90 12.02 23.42
N ALA A 304 -7.94 12.74 22.84
CA ALA A 304 -6.96 13.52 23.61
C ALA A 304 -7.62 14.64 24.43
N LEU A 305 -8.57 15.37 23.82
CA LEU A 305 -9.31 16.42 24.51
C LEU A 305 -10.18 15.86 25.65
N ALA A 306 -10.91 14.76 25.38
CA ALA A 306 -11.73 14.12 26.39
C ALA A 306 -10.91 13.62 27.58
N ARG A 307 -9.74 13.01 27.33
CA ARG A 307 -8.79 12.59 28.37
C ARG A 307 -8.23 13.79 29.15
N HIS A 308 -7.92 14.89 28.48
CA HIS A 308 -7.43 16.09 29.14
C HIS A 308 -8.47 16.67 30.08
N ILE A 309 -9.75 16.74 29.67
CA ILE A 309 -10.85 17.24 30.53
C ILE A 309 -11.05 16.29 31.72
N LEU A 310 -11.05 14.96 31.49
CA LEU A 310 -11.14 13.98 32.58
C LEU A 310 -10.02 14.15 33.60
N HIS A 311 -8.78 14.30 33.15
CA HIS A 311 -7.63 14.51 34.05
C HIS A 311 -7.80 15.78 34.89
N ARG A 312 -8.32 16.86 34.30
CA ARG A 312 -8.60 18.08 35.07
C ARG A 312 -9.71 17.90 36.13
N LEU A 313 -10.74 17.10 35.82
CA LEU A 313 -11.76 16.74 36.81
C LEU A 313 -11.20 15.87 37.95
N GLU A 314 -10.32 14.92 37.62
CA GLU A 314 -9.62 14.08 38.60
C GLU A 314 -8.73 14.93 39.52
N MET A 315 -7.95 15.88 38.96
CA MET A 315 -7.17 16.83 39.78
C MET A 315 -8.03 17.70 40.70
N ALA A 316 -9.21 18.14 40.20
CA ALA A 316 -10.14 18.88 41.04
C ALA A 316 -10.69 18.02 42.17
N GLN A 317 -10.92 16.72 41.94
CA GLN A 317 -11.41 15.77 42.92
C GLN A 317 -10.40 15.53 44.07
N ASP A 318 -9.11 15.69 43.83
CA ASP A 318 -8.06 15.60 44.88
C ASP A 318 -8.17 16.76 45.91
N HIS A 319 -8.79 17.90 45.54
CA HIS A 319 -8.87 19.10 46.36
C HIS A 319 -10.27 19.41 46.88
N ARG A 320 -11.31 18.91 46.22
CA ARG A 320 -12.73 19.13 46.60
C ARG A 320 -13.64 18.04 46.03
N ALA A 321 -14.80 17.86 46.63
CA ALA A 321 -15.86 17.05 46.02
C ALA A 321 -16.33 17.69 44.69
N LEU A 322 -16.55 16.86 43.68
CA LEU A 322 -17.12 17.28 42.42
C LEU A 322 -18.62 17.58 42.58
N SER A 323 -19.13 18.58 41.87
CA SER A 323 -20.56 18.84 41.80
C SER A 323 -21.29 17.70 41.08
N SER A 324 -22.64 17.69 41.17
CA SER A 324 -23.47 16.71 40.44
C SER A 324 -23.21 16.75 38.92
N ASP A 325 -23.09 17.96 38.37
CA ASP A 325 -22.87 18.19 36.93
C ASP A 325 -21.47 17.77 36.50
N GLU A 326 -20.44 18.02 37.32
CA GLU A 326 -19.08 17.58 37.10
C GLU A 326 -18.96 16.03 37.15
N ASN A 327 -19.65 15.38 38.08
CA ASN A 327 -19.74 13.92 38.16
C ASN A 327 -20.47 13.35 36.94
N TRP A 328 -21.57 13.95 36.51
CA TRP A 328 -22.27 13.55 35.30
C TRP A 328 -21.38 13.71 34.08
N LEU A 329 -20.69 14.85 33.93
CA LEU A 329 -19.73 15.09 32.82
C LEU A 329 -18.61 14.08 32.83
N SER A 330 -18.00 13.77 33.98
CA SER A 330 -16.96 12.76 34.11
C SER A 330 -17.44 11.38 33.64
N CYS A 331 -18.64 10.98 34.05
CA CYS A 331 -19.23 9.72 33.63
C CYS A 331 -19.46 9.66 32.12
N LYS A 332 -19.99 10.72 31.53
CA LYS A 332 -20.22 10.84 30.07
C LYS A 332 -18.91 10.84 29.28
N LEU A 333 -17.90 11.56 29.74
CA LEU A 333 -16.58 11.59 29.10
C LEU A 333 -15.90 10.21 29.16
N LYS A 334 -16.00 9.47 30.27
CA LYS A 334 -15.48 8.10 30.36
C LYS A 334 -16.14 7.18 29.32
N GLN A 335 -17.47 7.22 29.20
CA GLN A 335 -18.20 6.47 28.18
C GLN A 335 -17.77 6.86 26.75
N HIS A 336 -17.61 8.17 26.50
CA HIS A 336 -17.18 8.67 25.20
C HIS A 336 -15.74 8.28 24.87
N CYS A 337 -14.82 8.31 25.82
CA CYS A 337 -13.45 7.84 25.63
C CYS A 337 -13.40 6.35 25.26
N LEU A 338 -14.18 5.50 25.92
CA LEU A 338 -14.29 4.08 25.59
C LEU A 338 -14.83 3.84 24.18
N PHE A 339 -15.86 4.61 23.79
CA PHE A 339 -16.41 4.55 22.43
C PHE A 339 -15.37 4.97 21.39
N LEU A 340 -14.70 6.12 21.57
CA LEU A 340 -13.68 6.61 20.64
C LEU A 340 -12.48 5.66 20.53
N ALA A 341 -12.02 5.09 21.64
CA ALA A 341 -10.93 4.11 21.63
C ALA A 341 -11.33 2.81 20.91
N SER A 342 -12.56 2.34 21.10
CA SER A 342 -13.09 1.18 20.36
C SER A 342 -13.20 1.47 18.85
N LEU A 343 -13.61 2.68 18.48
CA LEU A 343 -13.74 3.13 17.10
C LEU A 343 -12.36 3.24 16.43
N GLU A 344 -11.39 3.84 17.10
CA GLU A 344 -9.99 3.94 16.62
C GLU A 344 -9.40 2.55 16.35
N ARG A 345 -9.55 1.63 17.29
CA ARG A 345 -9.13 0.24 17.14
C ARG A 345 -9.81 -0.46 15.96
N THR A 346 -11.11 -0.26 15.80
CA THR A 346 -11.88 -0.84 14.68
C THR A 346 -11.37 -0.34 13.34
N ILE A 347 -11.12 0.96 13.21
CA ILE A 347 -10.57 1.58 12.00
C ILE A 347 -9.16 1.04 11.70
N ALA A 348 -8.29 1.00 12.70
CA ALA A 348 -6.93 0.49 12.54
C ALA A 348 -6.93 -0.98 12.08
N ARG A 349 -7.78 -1.83 12.68
CA ARG A 349 -7.96 -3.23 12.28
C ARG A 349 -8.43 -3.37 10.83
N LEU A 350 -9.46 -2.64 10.42
CA LEU A 350 -9.99 -2.70 9.06
C LEU A 350 -8.96 -2.26 8.02
N ARG A 351 -8.21 -1.20 8.31
CA ARG A 351 -7.14 -0.69 7.43
C ARG A 351 -5.96 -1.66 7.33
N SER A 352 -5.63 -2.37 8.41
CA SER A 352 -4.58 -3.38 8.42
C SER A 352 -4.92 -4.63 7.62
N ARG A 353 -6.21 -4.91 7.36
CA ARG A 353 -6.73 -6.12 6.70
C ARG A 353 -6.27 -7.43 7.37
N VAL A 354 -5.95 -7.39 8.64
CA VAL A 354 -5.63 -8.59 9.44
C VAL A 354 -6.93 -9.29 9.80
N ARG A 355 -7.10 -10.53 9.31
CA ARG A 355 -8.36 -11.29 9.47
C ARG A 355 -8.33 -12.32 10.60
N TYR A 356 -7.14 -12.83 10.94
CA TYR A 356 -6.98 -13.89 11.93
C TYR A 356 -7.06 -13.39 13.37
N LEU A 357 -6.90 -12.09 13.62
CA LEU A 357 -7.11 -11.48 14.93
C LEU A 357 -8.48 -10.82 14.96
N LYS A 358 -9.48 -11.54 15.50
CA LYS A 358 -10.85 -11.02 15.62
C LYS A 358 -11.02 -10.18 16.88
N GLU A 359 -10.47 -10.62 17.99
CA GLU A 359 -10.56 -10.00 19.31
C GLU A 359 -9.26 -10.26 20.06
N GLY A 360 -8.92 -9.44 21.06
CA GLY A 360 -7.81 -9.69 21.97
C GLY A 360 -6.64 -8.71 21.85
N ASP A 361 -5.50 -9.10 22.29
CA ASP A 361 -4.33 -8.31 22.70
C ASP A 361 -3.59 -7.49 21.64
N ALA A 362 -4.04 -7.49 20.38
CA ALA A 362 -3.44 -6.65 19.35
C ALA A 362 -3.84 -5.19 19.56
N ASN A 363 -2.89 -4.37 19.99
CA ASN A 363 -3.05 -2.92 20.08
C ASN A 363 -3.13 -2.26 18.70
N THR A 364 -3.55 -1.01 18.64
CA THR A 364 -3.64 -0.23 17.40
C THR A 364 -2.29 -0.14 16.68
N SER A 365 -1.18 -0.11 17.40
CA SER A 365 0.18 -0.10 16.87
C SER A 365 0.46 -1.31 15.95
N PHE A 366 0.06 -2.52 16.33
CA PHE A 366 0.19 -3.71 15.47
C PHE A 366 -0.52 -3.54 14.13
N PHE A 367 -1.77 -3.05 14.15
CA PHE A 367 -2.54 -2.85 12.93
C PHE A 367 -1.95 -1.74 12.04
N HIS A 368 -1.45 -0.66 12.64
CA HIS A 368 -0.76 0.39 11.92
C HIS A 368 0.55 -0.12 11.28
N LYS A 369 1.36 -0.91 12.03
CA LYS A 369 2.57 -1.56 11.49
C LYS A 369 2.26 -2.37 10.23
N GLN A 370 1.20 -3.19 10.26
CA GLN A 370 0.82 -4.01 9.12
C GLN A 370 0.34 -3.18 7.90
N ALA A 371 -0.40 -2.12 8.13
CA ALA A 371 -0.84 -1.22 7.07
C ALA A 371 0.34 -0.47 6.42
N CYS A 372 1.23 0.09 7.24
CA CYS A 372 2.44 0.78 6.78
C CYS A 372 3.39 -0.16 6.03
N PHE A 373 3.62 -1.38 6.55
CA PHE A 373 4.46 -2.37 5.89
C PHE A 373 3.96 -2.70 4.48
N ARG A 374 2.65 -2.94 4.32
CA ARG A 374 2.06 -3.21 2.99
C ARG A 374 2.16 -2.01 2.05
N ARG A 375 1.90 -0.81 2.56
CA ARG A 375 2.01 0.42 1.77
C ARG A 375 3.43 0.63 1.25
N ARG A 376 4.44 0.40 2.11
CA ARG A 376 5.86 0.49 1.75
C ARG A 376 6.27 -0.60 0.77
N LYS A 377 5.85 -1.86 1.01
CA LYS A 377 6.16 -2.99 0.12
C LYS A 377 5.65 -2.78 -1.31
N ASN A 378 4.50 -2.14 -1.45
CA ASN A 378 3.87 -1.92 -2.76
C ASN A 378 4.26 -0.57 -3.39
N PHE A 379 5.12 0.20 -2.74
CA PHE A 379 5.56 1.47 -3.28
C PHE A 379 6.58 1.27 -4.41
N ILE A 380 6.32 1.91 -5.55
CA ILE A 380 7.18 1.89 -6.74
C ILE A 380 8.04 3.16 -6.72
N SER A 381 9.29 3.01 -6.28
CA SER A 381 10.24 4.13 -6.17
C SER A 381 10.80 4.55 -7.53
N LYS A 382 11.13 3.56 -8.38
CA LYS A 382 11.67 3.76 -9.72
C LYS A 382 11.12 2.70 -10.67
N LEU A 383 11.05 3.02 -11.95
CA LEU A 383 10.76 2.10 -13.04
C LEU A 383 11.87 2.19 -14.09
N VAL A 384 12.13 1.06 -14.72
CA VAL A 384 13.11 0.94 -15.81
C VAL A 384 12.38 0.48 -17.07
N ASP A 385 12.64 1.15 -18.18
CA ASP A 385 12.17 0.75 -19.51
C ASP A 385 13.34 0.86 -20.49
N GLY A 386 13.92 -0.28 -20.87
CA GLY A 386 15.17 -0.33 -21.58
C GLY A 386 16.31 0.37 -20.82
N ASP A 387 16.91 1.39 -21.41
CA ASP A 387 17.98 2.19 -20.79
C ASP A 387 17.46 3.38 -19.96
N GLN A 388 16.16 3.63 -19.96
CA GLN A 388 15.57 4.75 -19.23
C GLN A 388 15.21 4.36 -17.79
N VAL A 389 15.60 5.20 -16.84
CA VAL A 389 15.26 5.05 -15.41
C VAL A 389 14.37 6.21 -14.99
N ALA A 390 13.08 5.93 -14.76
CA ALA A 390 12.11 6.91 -14.29
C ALA A 390 12.06 6.91 -12.75
N ILE A 391 12.34 8.05 -12.15
CA ILE A 391 12.31 8.28 -10.71
C ILE A 391 11.11 9.15 -10.33
N ASN A 392 10.85 10.21 -11.11
CA ASN A 392 9.72 11.10 -10.86
C ASN A 392 8.37 10.42 -11.15
N GLN A 393 7.28 10.98 -10.61
CA GLN A 393 5.95 10.37 -10.68
C GLN A 393 5.39 10.40 -12.12
N GLU A 394 5.63 11.47 -12.86
CA GLU A 394 5.10 11.67 -14.22
C GLU A 394 5.69 10.68 -15.22
N ASP A 395 7.03 10.53 -15.24
CA ASP A 395 7.71 9.58 -16.13
C ASP A 395 7.33 8.13 -15.82
N LYS A 396 7.19 7.80 -14.53
CA LYS A 396 6.69 6.47 -14.13
C LYS A 396 5.25 6.24 -14.61
N HIS A 397 4.37 7.25 -14.52
CA HIS A 397 3.01 7.15 -15.05
C HIS A 397 3.01 6.93 -16.55
N LYS A 398 3.87 7.65 -17.29
CA LYS A 398 4.01 7.52 -18.75
C LYS A 398 4.45 6.10 -19.13
N ILE A 399 5.50 5.57 -18.53
CA ILE A 399 5.97 4.18 -18.77
C ILE A 399 4.85 3.17 -18.51
N LEU A 400 4.11 3.31 -17.40
CA LEU A 400 3.03 2.40 -17.07
C LEU A 400 1.85 2.54 -18.04
N PHE A 401 1.51 3.76 -18.43
CA PHE A 401 0.45 4.01 -19.41
C PHE A 401 0.80 3.36 -20.75
N GLU A 402 1.98 3.63 -21.31
CA GLU A 402 2.44 3.08 -22.59
C GLU A 402 2.47 1.53 -22.55
N HIS A 403 2.96 0.95 -21.45
CA HIS A 403 2.99 -0.50 -21.28
C HIS A 403 1.59 -1.13 -21.27
N PHE A 404 0.66 -0.60 -20.46
CA PHE A 404 -0.66 -1.18 -20.30
C PHE A 404 -1.62 -0.79 -21.44
N ASP A 405 -1.45 0.36 -22.08
CA ASP A 405 -2.16 0.69 -23.30
C ASP A 405 -1.76 -0.25 -24.44
N GLY A 406 -0.48 -0.53 -24.60
CA GLY A 406 0.01 -1.54 -25.55
C GLY A 406 -0.49 -2.96 -25.26
N VAL A 407 -0.84 -3.25 -24.00
CA VAL A 407 -1.37 -4.57 -23.57
C VAL A 407 -2.88 -4.64 -23.71
N LEU A 408 -3.63 -3.62 -23.30
CA LEU A 408 -5.10 -3.62 -23.16
C LEU A 408 -5.81 -2.70 -24.14
N GLY A 409 -5.20 -1.58 -24.51
CA GLY A 409 -5.80 -0.50 -25.30
C GLY A 409 -5.76 -0.71 -26.81
N GLN A 410 -5.03 -1.72 -27.29
CA GLN A 410 -4.88 -1.97 -28.73
C GLN A 410 -5.57 -3.25 -29.15
N ALA A 411 -6.51 -3.16 -30.10
CA ALA A 411 -7.09 -4.33 -30.75
C ALA A 411 -6.02 -5.02 -31.60
N ARG A 412 -5.99 -6.36 -31.55
CA ARG A 412 -5.18 -7.15 -32.49
C ARG A 412 -6.07 -7.89 -33.46
N THR A 413 -5.75 -7.75 -34.73
CA THR A 413 -6.39 -8.55 -35.78
C THR A 413 -5.97 -10.02 -35.64
N ARG A 414 -6.94 -10.90 -35.75
CA ARG A 414 -6.73 -12.35 -35.72
C ARG A 414 -6.13 -12.81 -37.06
N ALA A 415 -4.96 -13.38 -37.03
CA ALA A 415 -4.28 -13.93 -38.21
C ALA A 415 -4.67 -15.38 -38.53
N VAL A 416 -5.12 -16.13 -37.51
CA VAL A 416 -5.42 -17.56 -37.60
C VAL A 416 -6.79 -17.86 -36.98
N THR A 417 -7.57 -18.74 -37.57
CA THR A 417 -8.84 -19.23 -37.02
C THR A 417 -8.77 -20.75 -36.81
N PHE A 418 -9.62 -21.24 -35.93
CA PHE A 418 -9.83 -22.68 -35.73
C PHE A 418 -11.14 -23.09 -36.36
N ASP A 419 -11.20 -24.33 -36.83
CA ASP A 419 -12.49 -24.96 -37.13
C ASP A 419 -13.19 -25.33 -35.82
N LEU A 420 -14.06 -24.43 -35.34
CA LEU A 420 -14.76 -24.63 -34.09
C LEU A 420 -15.74 -25.80 -34.19
N ALA A 421 -16.22 -26.15 -35.38
CA ALA A 421 -17.13 -27.30 -35.59
C ALA A 421 -16.45 -28.62 -35.21
N ALA A 422 -15.14 -28.74 -35.40
CA ALA A 422 -14.37 -29.90 -34.98
C ALA A 422 -14.32 -30.13 -33.47
N PHE A 423 -14.58 -29.06 -32.67
CA PHE A 423 -14.57 -29.11 -31.20
C PHE A 423 -15.96 -29.05 -30.58
N HIS A 424 -17.01 -29.02 -31.42
CA HIS A 424 -18.39 -28.84 -30.96
C HIS A 424 -18.85 -30.03 -30.12
N ARG A 425 -19.34 -29.72 -28.91
CA ARG A 425 -20.14 -30.62 -28.07
C ARG A 425 -21.58 -30.17 -28.16
N ALA A 426 -22.37 -30.93 -28.90
CA ALA A 426 -23.79 -30.62 -29.08
C ALA A 426 -24.60 -30.73 -27.78
N GLY A 427 -25.57 -29.86 -27.61
CA GLY A 427 -26.74 -30.13 -26.80
C GLY A 427 -26.75 -29.72 -25.36
N ILE A 428 -26.01 -28.62 -24.96
CA ILE A 428 -26.19 -28.02 -23.64
C ILE A 428 -27.27 -26.94 -23.76
N ASP A 429 -28.41 -27.14 -23.07
CA ASP A 429 -29.40 -26.07 -22.96
C ASP A 429 -28.86 -24.99 -21.99
N LEU A 430 -28.71 -23.78 -22.52
CA LEU A 430 -28.22 -22.58 -21.80
C LEU A 430 -29.29 -21.47 -21.74
N SER A 431 -30.56 -21.79 -22.07
CA SER A 431 -31.67 -20.83 -22.11
C SER A 431 -31.91 -20.12 -20.76
N ASP A 432 -31.59 -20.78 -19.64
CA ASP A 432 -31.68 -20.20 -18.31
C ASP A 432 -30.76 -18.98 -18.12
N LEU A 433 -29.67 -18.89 -18.88
CA LEU A 433 -28.74 -17.76 -18.80
C LEU A 433 -29.36 -16.44 -19.29
N ASP A 434 -30.29 -16.53 -20.22
CA ASP A 434 -30.97 -15.37 -20.84
C ASP A 434 -32.22 -14.91 -20.07
N GLN A 435 -32.64 -15.66 -19.03
CA GLN A 435 -33.80 -15.30 -18.23
C GLN A 435 -33.67 -13.92 -17.56
N PRO A 436 -34.78 -13.19 -17.37
CA PRO A 436 -34.75 -11.90 -16.65
C PRO A 436 -34.13 -12.01 -15.26
N PHE A 437 -33.42 -10.96 -14.83
CA PHE A 437 -32.89 -10.89 -13.46
C PHE A 437 -34.05 -10.69 -12.48
N THR A 438 -34.11 -11.54 -11.44
CA THR A 438 -35.10 -11.41 -10.35
C THR A 438 -34.55 -10.66 -9.17
N GLU A 439 -35.41 -10.05 -8.37
CA GLU A 439 -34.98 -9.35 -7.12
C GLU A 439 -34.28 -10.33 -6.17
N ASP A 440 -34.78 -11.55 -6.06
CA ASP A 440 -34.19 -12.59 -5.19
C ASP A 440 -32.78 -12.98 -5.65
N GLU A 441 -32.56 -13.11 -6.95
CA GLU A 441 -31.25 -13.39 -7.53
C GLU A 441 -30.27 -12.24 -7.27
N ILE A 442 -30.71 -10.99 -7.47
CA ILE A 442 -29.90 -9.80 -7.18
C ILE A 442 -29.52 -9.79 -5.71
N TRP A 443 -30.49 -10.01 -4.82
CA TRP A 443 -30.26 -10.03 -3.39
C TRP A 443 -29.31 -11.17 -2.95
N ALA A 444 -29.52 -12.38 -3.45
CA ALA A 444 -28.64 -13.52 -3.19
C ALA A 444 -27.21 -13.25 -3.65
N THR A 445 -27.06 -12.59 -4.80
CA THR A 445 -25.76 -12.18 -5.31
C THR A 445 -25.09 -11.15 -4.38
N ILE A 446 -25.83 -10.13 -3.93
CA ILE A 446 -25.32 -9.13 -2.98
C ILE A 446 -24.90 -9.81 -1.68
N GLN A 447 -25.68 -10.74 -1.14
CA GLN A 447 -25.33 -11.49 0.06
C GLN A 447 -24.03 -12.30 -0.11
N SER A 448 -23.75 -12.80 -1.30
CA SER A 448 -22.53 -13.54 -1.63
C SER A 448 -21.30 -12.65 -1.79
N LEU A 449 -21.46 -11.33 -1.99
CA LEU A 449 -20.34 -10.42 -2.15
C LEU A 449 -19.50 -10.34 -0.86
N PRO A 450 -18.16 -10.37 -0.95
CA PRO A 450 -17.31 -10.14 0.20
C PRO A 450 -17.50 -8.72 0.76
N ALA A 451 -17.82 -8.61 2.05
CA ALA A 451 -18.19 -7.34 2.67
C ALA A 451 -17.06 -6.29 2.64
N ASP A 452 -15.81 -6.71 2.95
CA ASP A 452 -14.71 -5.80 3.28
C ASP A 452 -13.51 -5.92 2.32
N ARG A 453 -13.74 -6.32 1.04
CA ARG A 453 -12.69 -6.27 0.00
C ARG A 453 -12.46 -4.86 -0.51
N ALA A 454 -11.29 -4.64 -1.12
CA ALA A 454 -10.94 -3.35 -1.72
C ALA A 454 -12.00 -2.92 -2.74
N PRO A 455 -12.51 -1.69 -2.63
CA PRO A 455 -13.47 -1.13 -3.58
C PRO A 455 -12.82 -0.75 -4.90
N GLY A 456 -13.64 -0.53 -5.90
CA GLY A 456 -13.27 0.05 -7.18
C GLY A 456 -13.16 1.58 -7.15
N PRO A 457 -13.22 2.24 -8.32
CA PRO A 457 -13.12 3.69 -8.46
C PRO A 457 -14.19 4.48 -7.71
N ASP A 458 -15.36 3.91 -7.53
CA ASP A 458 -16.50 4.50 -6.82
C ASP A 458 -16.37 4.47 -5.28
N GLY A 459 -15.45 3.66 -4.76
CA GLY A 459 -15.18 3.55 -3.33
C GLY A 459 -16.19 2.73 -2.51
N TYR A 460 -17.22 2.15 -3.13
CA TYR A 460 -18.22 1.34 -2.44
C TYR A 460 -17.81 -0.13 -2.33
N THR A 461 -18.04 -0.71 -1.14
CA THR A 461 -17.72 -2.11 -0.83
C THR A 461 -18.98 -2.97 -0.84
N GLY A 462 -18.82 -4.30 -0.78
CA GLY A 462 -19.95 -5.22 -0.62
C GLY A 462 -20.78 -4.95 0.64
N ARG A 463 -20.16 -4.38 1.69
CA ARG A 463 -20.84 -3.96 2.93
C ARG A 463 -21.90 -2.90 2.65
N PHE A 464 -21.58 -1.89 1.83
CA PHE A 464 -22.52 -0.86 1.44
C PHE A 464 -23.80 -1.45 0.85
N TYR A 465 -23.68 -2.33 -0.16
CA TYR A 465 -24.83 -2.96 -0.78
C TYR A 465 -25.67 -3.75 0.22
N LYS A 466 -25.05 -4.57 1.06
CA LYS A 466 -25.75 -5.36 2.08
C LYS A 466 -26.52 -4.51 3.08
N THR A 467 -25.98 -3.36 3.42
CA THR A 467 -26.53 -2.50 4.46
C THR A 467 -27.58 -1.54 3.92
N CYS A 468 -27.33 -0.96 2.73
CA CYS A 468 -28.19 0.07 2.15
C CYS A 468 -29.19 -0.48 1.13
N TRP A 469 -29.26 -1.79 0.91
CA TRP A 469 -30.11 -2.41 -0.10
C TRP A 469 -31.57 -1.96 -0.03
N PRO A 470 -32.23 -1.88 1.15
CA PRO A 470 -33.61 -1.41 1.24
C PRO A 470 -33.86 -0.02 0.63
N ILE A 471 -32.84 0.84 0.63
CA ILE A 471 -32.92 2.22 0.11
C ILE A 471 -32.62 2.27 -1.40
N ILE A 472 -31.65 1.46 -1.86
CA ILE A 472 -31.08 1.59 -3.22
C ILE A 472 -31.71 0.59 -4.22
N LYS A 473 -32.44 -0.41 -3.77
CA LYS A 473 -32.85 -1.58 -4.57
C LYS A 473 -33.61 -1.23 -5.85
N SER A 474 -34.54 -0.29 -5.80
CA SER A 474 -35.40 0.07 -6.93
C SER A 474 -34.60 0.58 -8.13
N ASP A 475 -33.65 1.50 -7.88
CA ASP A 475 -32.82 2.05 -8.94
C ASP A 475 -31.85 1.01 -9.52
N PHE A 476 -31.23 0.18 -8.65
CA PHE A 476 -30.32 -0.88 -9.09
C PHE A 476 -31.06 -1.97 -9.89
N THR A 477 -32.24 -2.37 -9.47
CA THR A 477 -33.08 -3.32 -10.23
C THR A 477 -33.46 -2.74 -11.59
N ALA A 478 -33.90 -1.50 -11.64
CA ALA A 478 -34.23 -0.84 -12.90
C ALA A 478 -33.02 -0.77 -13.86
N ALA A 479 -31.85 -0.45 -13.35
CA ALA A 479 -30.63 -0.38 -14.16
C ALA A 479 -30.17 -1.77 -14.68
N LEU A 480 -30.32 -2.81 -13.87
CA LEU A 480 -30.00 -4.19 -14.27
C LEU A 480 -30.96 -4.69 -15.35
N VAL A 481 -32.25 -4.42 -15.22
CA VAL A 481 -33.28 -4.76 -16.25
C VAL A 481 -32.97 -3.97 -17.51
N PHE A 482 -32.69 -2.68 -17.43
CA PHE A 482 -32.36 -1.84 -18.58
C PHE A 482 -31.15 -2.38 -19.35
N LEU A 483 -30.09 -2.77 -18.62
CA LEU A 483 -28.90 -3.36 -19.22
C LEU A 483 -29.21 -4.72 -19.90
N GLN A 484 -30.05 -5.54 -19.29
CA GLN A 484 -30.43 -6.84 -19.83
C GLN A 484 -31.27 -6.72 -21.10
N GLN A 485 -32.08 -5.66 -21.25
CA GLN A 485 -32.83 -5.35 -22.47
C GLN A 485 -31.95 -4.94 -23.66
N GLY A 486 -30.62 -4.90 -23.44
CA GLY A 486 -29.65 -4.61 -24.48
C GLY A 486 -29.23 -3.14 -24.56
N ASP A 487 -29.81 -2.27 -23.72
CA ASP A 487 -29.43 -0.85 -23.68
C ASP A 487 -28.26 -0.63 -22.73
N ALA A 488 -27.10 -0.31 -23.30
CA ALA A 488 -25.85 -0.10 -22.56
C ALA A 488 -25.37 1.36 -22.60
N ARG A 489 -26.26 2.30 -22.98
CA ARG A 489 -25.93 3.72 -23.00
C ARG A 489 -25.50 4.15 -21.60
N ARG A 490 -24.37 4.85 -21.49
CA ARG A 490 -23.78 5.31 -20.22
C ARG A 490 -23.22 4.22 -19.31
N LEU A 491 -23.08 2.96 -19.78
CA LEU A 491 -22.46 1.90 -18.98
C LEU A 491 -21.00 2.20 -18.65
N GLU A 492 -20.30 2.95 -19.50
CA GLU A 492 -18.92 3.42 -19.28
C GLU A 492 -18.75 4.20 -17.96
N LEU A 493 -19.80 4.88 -17.48
CA LEU A 493 -19.78 5.59 -16.21
C LEU A 493 -19.69 4.67 -14.97
N LEU A 494 -20.09 3.40 -15.14
CA LEU A 494 -20.21 2.39 -14.09
C LEU A 494 -19.31 1.17 -14.32
N ASN A 495 -18.46 1.21 -15.37
CA ASN A 495 -17.63 0.07 -15.77
C ASN A 495 -16.14 0.44 -15.89
N SER A 496 -15.69 1.36 -15.07
CA SER A 496 -14.27 1.66 -14.92
C SER A 496 -13.59 0.73 -13.91
N ALA A 497 -12.29 0.59 -13.98
CA ALA A 497 -11.49 -0.16 -13.01
C ALA A 497 -10.18 0.56 -12.69
N TYR A 498 -9.70 0.39 -11.46
CA TYR A 498 -8.33 0.70 -11.09
C TYR A 498 -7.46 -0.54 -11.23
N LEU A 499 -6.28 -0.38 -11.83
CA LEU A 499 -5.27 -1.42 -11.95
C LEU A 499 -4.20 -1.21 -10.88
N THR A 500 -4.20 -2.08 -9.88
CA THR A 500 -3.22 -2.06 -8.80
C THR A 500 -2.08 -3.01 -9.12
N LEU A 501 -0.86 -2.52 -9.01
CA LEU A 501 0.35 -3.26 -9.34
C LEU A 501 0.90 -3.98 -8.11
N ILE A 502 1.06 -5.31 -8.17
CA ILE A 502 1.63 -6.14 -7.12
C ILE A 502 2.94 -6.74 -7.62
N PRO A 503 4.09 -6.50 -6.96
CA PRO A 503 5.37 -7.03 -7.43
C PRO A 503 5.40 -8.57 -7.41
N LYS A 504 5.90 -9.18 -8.49
CA LYS A 504 6.11 -10.63 -8.63
C LYS A 504 7.38 -11.08 -7.91
N LYS A 505 8.37 -10.19 -7.80
CA LYS A 505 9.69 -10.42 -7.18
C LYS A 505 10.07 -9.25 -6.28
N VAL A 506 11.08 -9.44 -5.43
CA VAL A 506 11.52 -8.44 -4.44
C VAL A 506 12.03 -7.16 -5.10
N GLU A 507 12.71 -7.28 -6.24
CA GLU A 507 13.28 -6.17 -7.01
C GLU A 507 12.53 -6.00 -8.34
N ALA A 508 11.24 -5.70 -8.27
CA ALA A 508 10.45 -5.38 -9.44
C ALA A 508 10.77 -3.96 -9.93
N LEU A 509 11.37 -3.84 -11.09
CA LEU A 509 11.79 -2.56 -11.69
C LEU A 509 11.09 -2.24 -13.01
N GLU A 510 10.68 -3.27 -13.76
CA GLU A 510 10.00 -3.09 -15.04
C GLU A 510 8.49 -3.30 -14.89
N ALA A 511 7.69 -2.67 -15.75
CA ALA A 511 6.22 -2.82 -15.74
C ALA A 511 5.76 -4.29 -15.81
N LYS A 512 6.49 -5.15 -16.55
CA LYS A 512 6.22 -6.61 -16.64
C LYS A 512 6.47 -7.39 -15.35
N ASP A 513 7.24 -6.84 -14.40
CA ASP A 513 7.54 -7.46 -13.12
C ASP A 513 6.38 -7.36 -12.12
N PHE A 514 5.32 -6.67 -12.47
CA PHE A 514 4.14 -6.52 -11.64
C PHE A 514 2.97 -7.38 -12.14
N ARG A 515 2.12 -7.82 -11.20
CA ARG A 515 0.81 -8.40 -11.50
C ARG A 515 -0.23 -7.29 -11.50
N PRO A 516 -0.96 -7.07 -12.60
CA PRO A 516 -2.05 -6.13 -12.63
C PRO A 516 -3.31 -6.74 -11.99
N ILE A 517 -3.81 -6.15 -10.90
CA ILE A 517 -5.06 -6.56 -10.27
C ILE A 517 -6.10 -5.48 -10.46
N SER A 518 -7.21 -5.83 -11.11
CA SER A 518 -8.31 -4.90 -11.38
C SER A 518 -9.23 -4.74 -10.18
N LEU A 519 -9.40 -3.50 -9.74
CA LEU A 519 -10.39 -3.10 -8.76
C LEU A 519 -11.57 -2.49 -9.53
N VAL A 520 -12.55 -3.33 -9.85
CA VAL A 520 -13.68 -3.00 -10.71
C VAL A 520 -14.71 -2.18 -9.95
N HIS A 521 -15.35 -1.22 -10.62
CA HIS A 521 -16.49 -0.44 -10.12
C HIS A 521 -17.56 -1.36 -9.53
N SER A 522 -18.15 -0.97 -8.42
CA SER A 522 -19.04 -1.84 -7.64
C SER A 522 -20.26 -2.34 -8.42
N PHE A 523 -20.86 -1.50 -9.28
CA PHE A 523 -21.98 -1.88 -10.16
C PHE A 523 -21.54 -2.96 -11.16
N ALA A 524 -20.50 -2.73 -11.95
CA ALA A 524 -20.02 -3.71 -12.92
C ALA A 524 -19.64 -5.04 -12.23
N LYS A 525 -19.05 -4.97 -11.03
CA LYS A 525 -18.74 -6.16 -10.23
C LYS A 525 -19.99 -6.91 -9.78
N LEU A 526 -21.09 -6.21 -9.49
CA LEU A 526 -22.38 -6.84 -9.18
C LEU A 526 -22.89 -7.59 -10.41
N VAL A 527 -22.92 -6.94 -11.59
CA VAL A 527 -23.35 -7.55 -12.86
C VAL A 527 -22.50 -8.79 -13.17
N THR A 528 -21.19 -8.67 -13.18
CA THR A 528 -20.29 -9.80 -13.49
C THR A 528 -20.38 -10.93 -12.46
N LYS A 529 -20.70 -10.63 -11.19
CA LYS A 529 -20.93 -11.66 -10.18
C LYS A 529 -22.26 -12.40 -10.40
N MET A 530 -23.31 -11.70 -10.83
CA MET A 530 -24.59 -12.33 -11.20
C MET A 530 -24.40 -13.29 -12.38
N LEU A 531 -23.73 -12.81 -13.44
CA LEU A 531 -23.44 -13.64 -14.61
C LEU A 531 -22.55 -14.84 -14.22
N ALA A 532 -21.56 -14.65 -13.38
CA ALA A 532 -20.72 -15.75 -12.88
C ALA A 532 -21.53 -16.77 -12.06
N ASN A 533 -22.47 -16.32 -11.24
CA ASN A 533 -23.36 -17.22 -10.49
C ASN A 533 -24.26 -18.06 -11.42
N ARG A 534 -24.80 -17.46 -12.48
CA ARG A 534 -25.62 -18.17 -13.51
C ARG A 534 -24.77 -19.17 -14.28
N LEU A 535 -23.53 -18.79 -14.66
CA LEU A 535 -22.67 -19.67 -15.48
C LEU A 535 -22.11 -20.85 -14.68
N ALA A 536 -21.86 -20.68 -13.39
CA ALA A 536 -21.17 -21.67 -12.54
C ALA A 536 -21.78 -23.10 -12.61
N PRO A 537 -23.12 -23.31 -12.60
CA PRO A 537 -23.71 -24.64 -12.69
C PRO A 537 -23.45 -25.35 -14.01
N PHE A 538 -23.21 -24.61 -15.09
CA PHE A 538 -23.01 -25.17 -16.43
C PHE A 538 -21.56 -25.51 -16.75
N LEU A 539 -20.58 -24.98 -15.95
CA LEU A 539 -19.15 -25.16 -16.22
C LEU A 539 -18.71 -26.63 -16.27
N ASP A 540 -19.29 -27.49 -15.45
CA ASP A 540 -18.93 -28.91 -15.45
C ASP A 540 -19.32 -29.63 -16.75
N ARG A 541 -20.28 -29.09 -17.50
CA ARG A 541 -20.71 -29.58 -18.78
C ARG A 541 -20.00 -28.91 -19.95
N LEU A 542 -19.65 -27.63 -19.80
CA LEU A 542 -18.97 -26.82 -20.81
C LEU A 542 -17.48 -27.12 -20.90
N VAL A 543 -16.83 -27.41 -19.75
CA VAL A 543 -15.39 -27.50 -19.63
C VAL A 543 -14.97 -28.95 -19.38
N ALA A 544 -13.95 -29.41 -20.10
CA ALA A 544 -13.44 -30.77 -20.00
C ALA A 544 -13.04 -31.13 -18.54
N THR A 545 -13.17 -32.41 -18.18
CA THR A 545 -12.95 -32.90 -16.80
C THR A 545 -11.51 -32.74 -16.30
N ASN A 546 -10.55 -32.69 -17.23
CA ASN A 546 -9.14 -32.45 -16.91
C ASN A 546 -8.81 -30.97 -16.62
N GLN A 547 -9.71 -30.03 -16.89
CA GLN A 547 -9.58 -28.64 -16.46
C GLN A 547 -10.05 -28.50 -15.02
N SER A 548 -9.13 -28.20 -14.08
CA SER A 548 -9.47 -28.13 -12.66
C SER A 548 -9.43 -26.72 -12.07
N ALA A 549 -8.75 -25.78 -12.72
CA ALA A 549 -8.70 -24.41 -12.23
C ALA A 549 -10.06 -23.70 -12.43
N PHE A 550 -10.44 -22.89 -11.44
CA PHE A 550 -11.65 -22.04 -11.41
C PHE A 550 -13.01 -22.77 -11.49
N THR A 551 -13.03 -24.09 -11.51
CA THR A 551 -14.25 -24.91 -11.54
C THR A 551 -14.55 -25.40 -10.11
N ARG A 552 -15.80 -25.21 -9.67
CA ARG A 552 -16.22 -25.62 -8.32
C ARG A 552 -16.15 -27.14 -8.16
N GLY A 553 -15.62 -27.60 -7.03
CA GLY A 553 -15.51 -29.04 -6.73
C GLY A 553 -14.30 -29.73 -7.34
N ARG A 554 -13.57 -29.08 -8.27
CA ARG A 554 -12.34 -29.64 -8.86
C ARG A 554 -11.11 -29.16 -8.10
N CYS A 555 -10.10 -30.01 -7.99
CA CYS A 555 -8.87 -29.73 -7.26
C CYS A 555 -7.66 -29.70 -8.21
N ILE A 556 -6.85 -28.63 -8.15
CA ILE A 556 -5.63 -28.52 -8.97
C ILE A 556 -4.63 -29.64 -8.64
N HIS A 557 -4.64 -30.16 -7.42
CA HIS A 557 -3.76 -31.28 -7.02
C HIS A 557 -4.09 -32.58 -7.79
N ASP A 558 -5.33 -32.77 -8.24
CA ASP A 558 -5.70 -33.97 -9.02
C ASP A 558 -4.95 -34.00 -10.35
N ASN A 559 -4.80 -32.85 -11.03
CA ASN A 559 -3.99 -32.76 -12.25
C ASN A 559 -2.51 -33.02 -11.97
N PHE A 560 -1.99 -32.50 -10.87
CA PHE A 560 -0.60 -32.79 -10.47
C PHE A 560 -0.41 -34.29 -10.23
N MET A 561 -1.31 -34.92 -9.50
CA MET A 561 -1.27 -36.35 -9.23
C MET A 561 -1.41 -37.16 -10.51
N LEU A 562 -2.31 -36.79 -11.43
CA LEU A 562 -2.47 -37.45 -12.74
C LEU A 562 -1.15 -37.42 -13.52
N VAL A 563 -0.52 -36.24 -13.65
CA VAL A 563 0.77 -36.10 -14.33
C VAL A 563 1.85 -36.95 -13.66
N GLN A 564 1.94 -36.91 -12.32
CA GLN A 564 2.92 -37.70 -11.57
C GLN A 564 2.75 -39.20 -11.78
N GLN A 565 1.51 -39.71 -11.72
CA GLN A 565 1.21 -41.12 -11.93
C GLN A 565 1.48 -41.54 -13.38
N THR A 566 1.10 -40.71 -14.36
CA THR A 566 1.37 -40.96 -15.77
C THR A 566 2.86 -41.09 -16.03
N ILE A 567 3.68 -40.17 -15.51
CA ILE A 567 5.13 -40.22 -15.63
C ILE A 567 5.69 -41.49 -15.00
N LYS A 568 5.23 -41.90 -13.81
CA LYS A 568 5.66 -43.14 -13.15
C LYS A 568 5.34 -44.40 -13.97
N VAL A 569 4.11 -44.45 -14.54
CA VAL A 569 3.71 -45.60 -15.39
C VAL A 569 4.54 -45.66 -16.66
N LEU A 570 4.75 -44.54 -17.34
CA LEU A 570 5.55 -44.48 -18.56
C LEU A 570 7.04 -44.89 -18.29
N HIS A 571 7.60 -44.40 -17.18
CA HIS A 571 8.94 -44.76 -16.76
C HIS A 571 9.06 -46.26 -16.42
N HIS A 572 8.13 -46.81 -15.64
CA HIS A 572 8.09 -48.21 -15.28
C HIS A 572 7.97 -49.13 -16.54
N ARG A 573 7.15 -48.73 -17.49
CA ARG A 573 6.97 -49.45 -18.75
C ARG A 573 8.08 -49.18 -19.79
N LYS A 574 9.05 -48.36 -19.45
CA LYS A 574 10.16 -47.96 -20.36
C LYS A 574 9.69 -47.41 -21.71
N ILE A 575 8.53 -46.71 -21.71
CA ILE A 575 7.98 -46.10 -22.92
C ILE A 575 8.66 -44.74 -23.11
N ALA A 576 9.36 -44.58 -24.25
CA ALA A 576 9.94 -43.29 -24.62
C ALA A 576 8.82 -42.26 -24.78
N SER A 577 8.87 -41.21 -23.96
CA SER A 577 7.81 -40.20 -23.87
C SER A 577 8.39 -38.82 -23.70
N LEU A 578 7.71 -37.81 -24.27
CA LEU A 578 8.02 -36.39 -24.12
C LEU A 578 6.94 -35.73 -23.28
N PHE A 579 7.36 -35.00 -22.24
CA PHE A 579 6.49 -34.17 -21.42
C PHE A 579 6.66 -32.72 -21.82
N LEU A 580 5.61 -32.09 -22.37
CA LEU A 580 5.58 -30.69 -22.76
C LEU A 580 4.75 -29.89 -21.75
N LYS A 581 5.38 -28.96 -21.03
CA LYS A 581 4.72 -28.00 -20.16
C LYS A 581 4.58 -26.67 -20.89
N LEU A 582 3.35 -26.22 -21.10
CA LEU A 582 3.05 -24.94 -21.73
C LEU A 582 2.63 -23.94 -20.65
N ASP A 583 3.14 -22.73 -20.76
CA ASP A 583 2.76 -21.57 -19.92
C ASP A 583 2.34 -20.41 -20.84
N ILE A 584 1.10 -19.96 -20.68
CA ILE A 584 0.55 -18.88 -21.51
C ILE A 584 0.91 -17.53 -20.86
N SER A 585 1.86 -16.83 -21.46
CA SER A 585 2.25 -15.49 -21.02
C SER A 585 1.09 -14.51 -21.20
N LYS A 586 0.83 -13.68 -20.15
CA LYS A 586 -0.24 -12.67 -20.14
C LYS A 586 -1.62 -13.23 -20.53
N ALA A 587 -1.94 -14.43 -20.04
CA ALA A 587 -3.13 -15.20 -20.44
C ALA A 587 -4.43 -14.37 -20.43
N PHE A 588 -4.75 -13.73 -19.30
CA PHE A 588 -5.95 -12.89 -19.18
C PHE A 588 -5.92 -11.65 -20.07
N ASP A 589 -4.75 -11.03 -20.23
CA ASP A 589 -4.59 -9.78 -20.96
C ASP A 589 -4.60 -9.97 -22.49
N SER A 590 -4.40 -11.21 -22.97
CA SER A 590 -4.27 -11.52 -24.39
C SER A 590 -5.56 -11.98 -25.07
N VAL A 591 -6.65 -12.20 -24.33
CA VAL A 591 -7.93 -12.68 -24.86
C VAL A 591 -8.50 -11.69 -25.87
N ALA A 592 -8.69 -12.16 -27.12
CA ALA A 592 -9.34 -11.40 -28.18
C ALA A 592 -10.87 -11.47 -28.02
N TRP A 593 -11.53 -10.32 -27.87
CA TRP A 593 -12.98 -10.26 -27.61
C TRP A 593 -13.83 -10.83 -28.76
N ALA A 594 -13.42 -10.60 -30.01
CA ALA A 594 -14.11 -11.17 -31.17
C ALA A 594 -14.12 -12.71 -31.12
N PHE A 595 -12.96 -13.30 -30.76
CA PHE A 595 -12.83 -14.76 -30.61
C PHE A 595 -13.64 -15.30 -29.43
N LEU A 596 -13.61 -14.60 -28.31
CA LEU A 596 -14.43 -14.98 -27.14
C LEU A 596 -15.91 -15.00 -27.49
N LEU A 597 -16.42 -13.96 -28.15
CA LEU A 597 -17.84 -13.89 -28.56
C LEU A 597 -18.22 -14.96 -29.60
N GLU A 598 -17.32 -15.26 -30.54
CA GLU A 598 -17.48 -16.35 -31.52
C GLU A 598 -17.58 -17.72 -30.84
N ILE A 599 -16.70 -17.98 -29.83
CA ILE A 599 -16.77 -19.24 -29.05
C ILE A 599 -18.08 -19.32 -28.26
N LEU A 600 -18.50 -18.26 -27.59
CA LEU A 600 -19.75 -18.24 -26.84
C LEU A 600 -20.97 -18.52 -27.76
N GLU A 601 -20.97 -17.95 -28.98
CA GLU A 601 -22.00 -18.25 -29.98
C GLU A 601 -21.99 -19.72 -30.40
N HIS A 602 -20.81 -20.24 -30.70
CA HIS A 602 -20.61 -21.62 -31.08
C HIS A 602 -21.03 -22.63 -30.00
N LEU A 603 -20.82 -22.31 -28.75
CA LEU A 603 -21.22 -23.10 -27.59
C LEU A 603 -22.73 -22.99 -27.26
N GLY A 604 -23.50 -22.18 -28.03
CA GLY A 604 -24.96 -22.07 -27.89
C GLY A 604 -25.41 -21.06 -26.82
N PHE A 605 -24.56 -20.13 -26.41
CA PHE A 605 -24.99 -19.04 -25.54
C PHE A 605 -25.97 -18.12 -26.27
N GLY A 606 -27.06 -17.77 -25.59
CA GLY A 606 -28.11 -16.94 -26.16
C GLY A 606 -27.71 -15.51 -26.47
N ALA A 607 -28.51 -14.80 -27.23
CA ALA A 607 -28.21 -13.46 -27.70
C ALA A 607 -28.15 -12.42 -26.53
N VAL A 608 -29.02 -12.56 -25.53
CA VAL A 608 -29.06 -11.66 -24.37
C VAL A 608 -27.73 -11.76 -23.59
N TRP A 609 -27.31 -13.00 -23.31
CA TRP A 609 -26.02 -13.25 -22.65
C TRP A 609 -24.83 -12.65 -23.41
N ARG A 610 -24.73 -12.96 -24.71
CA ARG A 610 -23.63 -12.47 -25.56
C ARG A 610 -23.59 -10.95 -25.65
N ASN A 611 -24.79 -10.31 -25.75
CA ASN A 611 -24.87 -8.85 -25.73
C ASN A 611 -24.44 -8.25 -24.42
N LEU A 612 -24.81 -8.83 -23.27
CA LEU A 612 -24.33 -8.39 -21.95
C LEU A 612 -22.82 -8.45 -21.85
N ILE A 613 -22.20 -9.57 -22.27
CA ILE A 613 -20.74 -9.73 -22.29
C ILE A 613 -20.11 -8.68 -23.22
N SER A 614 -20.62 -8.52 -24.43
CA SER A 614 -20.11 -7.55 -25.41
C SER A 614 -20.16 -6.11 -24.86
N ASN A 615 -21.28 -5.74 -24.23
CA ASN A 615 -21.45 -4.41 -23.64
C ASN A 615 -20.50 -4.16 -22.46
N LEU A 616 -20.32 -5.16 -21.58
CA LEU A 616 -19.37 -5.09 -20.47
C LEU A 616 -17.91 -4.97 -20.96
N LEU A 617 -17.55 -5.66 -22.03
CA LEU A 617 -16.22 -5.58 -22.61
C LEU A 617 -16.00 -4.21 -23.27
N LYS A 618 -16.89 -3.77 -24.16
CA LYS A 618 -16.76 -2.53 -24.94
C LYS A 618 -16.77 -1.26 -24.09
N SER A 619 -17.53 -1.24 -22.99
CA SER A 619 -17.60 -0.08 -22.08
C SER A 619 -16.48 -0.07 -21.03
N ALA A 620 -15.56 -1.06 -21.06
CA ALA A 620 -14.53 -1.23 -20.07
C ALA A 620 -13.42 -0.18 -20.21
N SER A 621 -13.09 0.49 -19.12
CA SER A 621 -11.92 1.36 -19.02
C SER A 621 -11.08 1.05 -17.78
N THR A 622 -9.80 1.38 -17.86
CA THR A 622 -8.83 1.07 -16.81
C THR A 622 -7.91 2.25 -16.56
N GLN A 623 -7.57 2.51 -15.30
CA GLN A 623 -6.55 3.48 -14.90
C GLN A 623 -5.52 2.79 -13.99
N VAL A 624 -4.25 2.93 -14.32
CA VAL A 624 -3.18 2.36 -13.49
C VAL A 624 -2.98 3.21 -12.25
N ILE A 625 -3.02 2.59 -11.07
CA ILE A 625 -2.69 3.28 -9.82
C ILE A 625 -1.20 3.13 -9.52
N LEU A 626 -0.50 4.24 -9.56
CA LEU A 626 0.88 4.36 -9.14
C LEU A 626 0.96 5.10 -7.81
N ASN A 627 1.48 4.42 -6.78
CA ASN A 627 1.70 5.02 -5.45
C ASN A 627 0.47 5.73 -4.83
N GLY A 628 -0.73 5.33 -5.22
CA GLY A 628 -1.97 5.91 -4.71
C GLY A 628 -2.68 6.85 -5.66
N GLU A 629 -2.07 7.28 -6.77
CA GLU A 629 -2.67 8.15 -7.77
C GLU A 629 -3.10 7.38 -9.01
N PRO A 630 -4.29 7.66 -9.56
CA PRO A 630 -4.70 7.11 -10.84
C PRO A 630 -4.00 7.86 -11.98
N GLY A 631 -3.49 7.11 -12.96
CA GLY A 631 -2.96 7.63 -14.20
C GLY A 631 -4.03 7.92 -15.24
N GLU A 632 -3.64 8.01 -16.49
CA GLU A 632 -4.52 8.22 -17.63
C GLU A 632 -5.48 7.04 -17.85
N ILE A 633 -6.61 7.33 -18.52
CA ILE A 633 -7.64 6.33 -18.82
C ILE A 633 -7.22 5.54 -20.04
N ILE A 634 -7.17 4.22 -19.91
CA ILE A 634 -6.99 3.26 -20.98
C ILE A 634 -8.36 2.69 -21.34
N SER A 635 -8.81 2.89 -22.58
CA SER A 635 -10.00 2.22 -23.11
C SER A 635 -9.63 0.80 -23.52
N ASN A 636 -10.17 -0.20 -22.84
CA ASN A 636 -9.80 -1.58 -23.13
C ASN A 636 -10.32 -2.00 -24.51
N GLN A 637 -9.53 -2.75 -25.26
CA GLN A 637 -9.87 -3.30 -26.60
C GLN A 637 -9.70 -4.82 -26.65
N ARG A 638 -9.11 -5.41 -25.61
CA ARG A 638 -8.90 -6.86 -25.45
C ARG A 638 -8.64 -7.21 -23.99
N GLY A 639 -8.50 -8.49 -23.72
CA GLY A 639 -8.19 -9.01 -22.39
C GLY A 639 -9.42 -9.10 -21.48
N LEU A 640 -9.22 -9.82 -20.38
CA LEU A 640 -10.19 -9.99 -19.30
C LEU A 640 -9.61 -9.42 -18.01
N ARG A 641 -10.42 -8.76 -17.20
CA ARG A 641 -9.98 -8.11 -15.97
C ARG A 641 -9.59 -9.13 -14.91
N GLN A 642 -8.32 -9.14 -14.50
CA GLN A 642 -7.84 -9.99 -13.42
C GLN A 642 -8.39 -9.51 -12.07
N GLY A 643 -9.26 -10.29 -11.45
CA GLY A 643 -9.97 -9.96 -10.20
C GLY A 643 -11.47 -9.70 -10.39
N ASP A 644 -11.96 -9.67 -11.61
CA ASP A 644 -13.40 -9.71 -11.92
C ASP A 644 -13.97 -11.13 -11.69
N PRO A 645 -15.19 -11.27 -11.11
CA PRO A 645 -15.78 -12.57 -10.82
C PRO A 645 -16.04 -13.47 -12.05
N LEU A 646 -16.36 -12.88 -13.19
CA LEU A 646 -16.73 -13.62 -14.41
C LEU A 646 -15.49 -13.96 -15.26
N SER A 647 -14.46 -13.12 -15.25
CA SER A 647 -13.25 -13.28 -16.08
C SER A 647 -12.61 -14.68 -16.03
N PRO A 648 -12.45 -15.32 -14.85
CA PRO A 648 -11.89 -16.68 -14.80
C PRO A 648 -12.74 -17.72 -15.54
N MET A 649 -14.08 -17.58 -15.50
CA MET A 649 -15.00 -18.52 -16.12
C MET A 649 -15.06 -18.34 -17.64
N LEU A 650 -14.86 -17.10 -18.13
CA LEU A 650 -14.76 -16.82 -19.57
C LEU A 650 -13.39 -17.22 -20.15
N PHE A 651 -12.39 -17.35 -19.29
CA PHE A 651 -11.04 -17.72 -19.72
C PHE A 651 -10.86 -19.22 -19.93
N ILE A 652 -11.52 -20.06 -19.11
CA ILE A 652 -11.42 -21.52 -19.18
C ILE A 652 -12.31 -22.12 -20.27
#